data_56f355df638ebedf5385364870036ca7
#
_entry.id   56f355df638ebedf5385364870036ca7
#
_cell.length_a   1.000
_cell.length_b   1.000
_cell.length_c   1.000
_cell.angle_alpha   90.00
_cell.angle_beta   90.00
_cell.angle_gamma   90.00
#
_symmetry.space_group_name_H-M   'P 1'
#
loop_
_entity.id
_entity.type
_entity.pdbx_description
1 polymer ?
#
loop_
_entity_poly.entity_id
_entity_poly.type
_entity_poly.pdbx_seq_one_letter_code
_entity_poly.pdbx_strand_id
1 'polypeptide(L)'
;MLNMFKSNDAETLQKELLKNYLNEAKIQKLIDGGVDINFKDKNDRTILFDLAKKRRVESIKLLIKNGVNINAEDRYGKTVLTEAIDKEDGMMIRFLLDNGASVNFINESGRTILQDVALEGNSRVFRILLAQNADLNIKDTYGKTVLFDAIEGGNLDIIRDVIHQVDDPNIQDEFGQTVLFGAALKEDSEMAKFLISNGLNVNHNDHNRQNILFNSVILGAQNLEFIEMLLKKGIKINQKDNDDKTILDELLKILGILNNPGQEVEGKYKLVSPERNYLKLTSILMEHGLAIDREDSNGKTVLFREIERKNYDTIEFLLSAGANINHGDKEGKTVLFDAIIGGVGNISMIDFLIEKGADIDHRDNNERTIVDDLVEIILIQQNGKKTSNRRFYDIIHDEDYMGLLKRMLTHKPKINISKKDGRTVIYDVINFNNLEIIKTILNNGCDANIRDINGDTPLSVLIDEGVKIKRPRERELFIERLVFLLKFRVDVNSVDIQGKTVFHKAIIANDLEVVEKLLTKKADLNIKDKQGRTALHHTQWKGNYKIARLLIAAGAKMDEPDYAGFTILNYAAILGHVNLVVVLIASGVLMYNKNKKSQAVKNFFREREANLDKLLQGNITEAKMRDSIKQVVTNLKKEINE
;
A
#
# COMPACT_ATOMS: atom_id res chain seq x y z
N MET A 1 -32.64 42.64 66.06
CA MET A 1 -33.44 41.84 67.06
C MET A 1 -34.42 40.88 66.37
N LEU A 2 -35.17 41.26 65.35
CA LEU A 2 -36.12 40.30 64.64
C LEU A 2 -35.46 39.04 64.13
N ASN A 3 -34.21 39.07 63.58
CA ASN A 3 -33.53 37.90 63.05
C ASN A 3 -32.95 36.94 64.12
N MET A 4 -32.67 37.43 65.36
CA MET A 4 -32.23 36.59 66.48
C MET A 4 -33.37 35.77 67.09
N PHE A 5 -34.59 36.30 67.11
CA PHE A 5 -35.77 35.59 67.64
C PHE A 5 -36.19 34.47 66.67
N LYS A 6 -36.08 34.68 65.34
CA LYS A 6 -36.44 33.66 64.34
C LYS A 6 -35.48 32.46 64.34
N SER A 7 -34.18 32.63 64.73
CA SER A 7 -33.23 31.50 64.76
C SER A 7 -33.50 30.57 65.94
N ASN A 8 -33.90 31.11 67.08
CA ASN A 8 -34.19 30.32 68.29
C ASN A 8 -35.50 29.50 68.12
N ASP A 9 -36.49 30.03 67.39
CA ASP A 9 -37.74 29.34 67.13
C ASP A 9 -37.56 28.24 66.11
N ALA A 10 -36.71 28.40 65.07
CA ALA A 10 -36.35 27.35 64.10
C ALA A 10 -35.62 26.17 64.80
N GLU A 11 -34.64 26.46 65.66
CA GLU A 11 -33.99 25.41 66.51
C GLU A 11 -34.96 24.69 67.42
N THR A 12 -35.94 25.41 67.99
CA THR A 12 -36.96 24.84 68.87
C THR A 12 -37.88 23.93 68.03
N LEU A 13 -38.31 24.34 66.81
CA LEU A 13 -39.08 23.53 65.89
C LEU A 13 -38.33 22.25 65.52
N GLN A 14 -37.04 22.35 65.21
CA GLN A 14 -36.22 21.20 64.87
C GLN A 14 -36.11 20.20 66.00
N LYS A 15 -35.89 20.69 67.24
CA LYS A 15 -35.81 19.86 68.46
C LYS A 15 -37.13 19.16 68.72
N GLU A 16 -38.30 19.82 68.59
CA GLU A 16 -39.61 19.22 68.77
C GLU A 16 -39.91 18.17 67.72
N LEU A 17 -39.62 18.42 66.45
CA LEU A 17 -39.84 17.48 65.31
C LEU A 17 -39.03 16.19 65.45
N LEU A 18 -37.84 16.25 66.05
CA LEU A 18 -36.94 15.11 66.22
C LEU A 18 -37.27 14.25 67.51
N LYS A 19 -38.22 14.66 68.35
CA LYS A 19 -38.64 13.88 69.55
C LYS A 19 -39.36 12.60 69.12
N ASN A 20 -39.30 11.61 70.07
CA ASN A 20 -40.05 10.34 69.83
C ASN A 20 -41.58 10.51 69.99
N TYR A 21 -41.99 11.50 70.77
CA TYR A 21 -43.41 11.85 70.98
C TYR A 21 -43.62 13.26 70.44
N LEU A 22 -44.50 13.41 69.49
CA LEU A 22 -44.83 14.69 68.85
C LEU A 22 -45.74 15.50 69.79
N ASN A 23 -45.37 16.77 70.01
CA ASN A 23 -46.32 17.73 70.53
C ASN A 23 -46.84 18.61 69.40
N GLU A 24 -47.86 18.09 68.72
CA GLU A 24 -48.44 18.74 67.52
C GLU A 24 -48.89 20.18 67.82
N ALA A 25 -49.56 20.41 68.95
CA ALA A 25 -50.04 21.75 69.33
C ALA A 25 -48.89 22.78 69.44
N LYS A 26 -47.74 22.37 70.02
CA LYS A 26 -46.57 23.22 70.12
C LYS A 26 -45.92 23.48 68.79
N ILE A 27 -45.79 22.43 67.95
CA ILE A 27 -45.23 22.54 66.59
C ILE A 27 -46.12 23.46 65.76
N GLN A 28 -47.46 23.26 65.77
CA GLN A 28 -48.39 24.09 65.03
C GLN A 28 -48.31 25.55 65.47
N LYS A 29 -48.23 25.82 66.76
CA LYS A 29 -48.05 27.18 67.27
C LYS A 29 -46.78 27.87 66.76
N LEU A 30 -45.67 27.13 66.64
CA LEU A 30 -44.42 27.64 66.05
C LEU A 30 -44.58 27.93 64.57
N ILE A 31 -45.23 27.08 63.84
CA ILE A 31 -45.52 27.26 62.38
C ILE A 31 -46.46 28.45 62.20
N ASP A 32 -47.57 28.53 62.92
CA ASP A 32 -48.49 29.68 62.87
C ASP A 32 -47.84 31.00 63.29
N GLY A 33 -46.79 30.93 64.11
CA GLY A 33 -45.96 32.06 64.51
C GLY A 33 -45.01 32.54 63.40
N GLY A 34 -45.02 31.88 62.20
CA GLY A 34 -44.25 32.28 61.04
C GLY A 34 -42.84 31.75 61.01
N VAL A 35 -42.55 30.66 61.73
CA VAL A 35 -41.28 29.93 61.56
C VAL A 35 -41.18 29.32 60.16
N ASP A 36 -40.09 29.60 59.45
CA ASP A 36 -39.85 29.01 58.12
C ASP A 36 -39.61 27.50 58.23
N ILE A 37 -40.59 26.70 57.78
CA ILE A 37 -40.52 25.24 57.77
C ILE A 37 -39.57 24.69 56.68
N ASN A 38 -39.17 25.55 55.71
CA ASN A 38 -38.20 25.24 54.66
C ASN A 38 -36.79 25.77 55.00
N PHE A 39 -36.54 26.10 56.27
CA PHE A 39 -35.22 26.55 56.72
C PHE A 39 -34.12 25.56 56.28
N LYS A 40 -33.07 26.11 55.70
CA LYS A 40 -31.91 25.34 55.24
C LYS A 40 -30.72 25.47 56.17
N ASP A 41 -30.04 24.35 56.43
CA ASP A 41 -28.77 24.33 57.15
C ASP A 41 -27.61 24.83 56.26
N LYS A 42 -26.37 24.77 56.79
CA LYS A 42 -25.14 25.18 56.09
C LYS A 42 -24.87 24.36 54.81
N ASN A 43 -25.55 23.24 54.60
CA ASN A 43 -25.47 22.38 53.43
C ASN A 43 -26.70 22.50 52.53
N ASP A 44 -27.52 23.54 52.75
CA ASP A 44 -28.81 23.77 52.08
C ASP A 44 -29.86 22.68 52.34
N ARG A 45 -29.67 21.83 53.38
CA ARG A 45 -30.59 20.74 53.73
C ARG A 45 -31.72 21.26 54.60
N THR A 46 -32.93 20.88 54.28
CA THR A 46 -34.10 21.12 55.12
C THR A 46 -34.17 20.08 56.23
N ILE A 47 -34.99 20.33 57.23
CA ILE A 47 -35.22 19.39 58.35
C ILE A 47 -35.73 18.02 57.89
N LEU A 48 -36.35 17.94 56.70
CA LEU A 48 -36.86 16.71 56.14
C LEU A 48 -35.79 15.63 55.98
N PHE A 49 -34.54 16.00 55.67
CA PHE A 49 -33.43 15.06 55.55
C PHE A 49 -33.14 14.34 56.88
N ASP A 50 -33.10 15.10 57.98
CA ASP A 50 -32.87 14.52 59.32
C ASP A 50 -34.06 13.69 59.80
N LEU A 51 -35.27 14.11 59.47
CA LEU A 51 -36.49 13.37 59.80
C LEU A 51 -36.59 12.06 59.02
N ALA A 52 -36.29 12.05 57.75
CA ALA A 52 -36.24 10.84 56.90
C ALA A 52 -35.15 9.87 57.42
N LYS A 53 -33.94 10.37 57.67
CA LYS A 53 -32.83 9.60 58.24
C LYS A 53 -33.18 8.94 59.57
N LYS A 54 -33.99 9.63 60.41
CA LYS A 54 -34.42 9.12 61.73
C LYS A 54 -35.78 8.43 61.67
N ARG A 55 -36.36 8.25 60.51
CA ARG A 55 -37.69 7.61 60.27
C ARG A 55 -38.82 8.28 61.03
N ARG A 56 -38.81 9.63 61.13
CA ARG A 56 -39.85 10.40 61.85
C ARG A 56 -41.05 10.67 60.94
N VAL A 57 -41.79 9.62 60.60
CA VAL A 57 -42.89 9.66 59.66
C VAL A 57 -43.98 10.66 60.06
N GLU A 58 -44.42 10.67 61.30
CA GLU A 58 -45.47 11.57 61.76
C GLU A 58 -45.03 13.04 61.74
N SER A 59 -43.76 13.33 62.03
CA SER A 59 -43.21 14.67 61.87
C SER A 59 -43.19 15.14 60.44
N ILE A 60 -42.85 14.24 59.50
CA ILE A 60 -42.85 14.54 58.05
C ILE A 60 -44.29 14.80 57.59
N LYS A 61 -45.26 13.97 57.98
CA LYS A 61 -46.69 14.18 57.66
C LYS A 61 -47.17 15.57 58.13
N LEU A 62 -46.85 15.95 59.34
CA LEU A 62 -47.23 17.23 59.89
C LEU A 62 -46.65 18.39 59.08
N LEU A 63 -45.36 18.32 58.69
CA LEU A 63 -44.73 19.33 57.86
C LEU A 63 -45.34 19.37 56.44
N ILE A 64 -45.63 18.23 55.84
CA ILE A 64 -46.30 18.18 54.52
C ILE A 64 -47.69 18.83 54.58
N LYS A 65 -48.50 18.56 55.65
CA LYS A 65 -49.78 19.21 55.87
C LYS A 65 -49.67 20.74 55.96
N ASN A 66 -48.52 21.23 56.42
CA ASN A 66 -48.25 22.65 56.55
C ASN A 66 -47.48 23.23 55.34
N GLY A 67 -47.36 22.51 54.23
CA GLY A 67 -46.83 23.03 52.96
C GLY A 67 -45.27 23.06 52.88
N VAL A 68 -44.55 22.17 53.59
CA VAL A 68 -43.11 22.03 53.41
C VAL A 68 -42.78 21.63 51.97
N ASN A 69 -41.70 22.19 51.42
CA ASN A 69 -41.24 21.77 50.13
C ASN A 69 -40.51 20.42 50.24
N ILE A 70 -41.22 19.31 49.93
CA ILE A 70 -40.69 17.96 49.98
C ILE A 70 -39.60 17.70 48.92
N ASN A 71 -39.56 18.54 47.89
CA ASN A 71 -38.60 18.45 46.78
C ASN A 71 -37.44 19.47 46.92
N ALA A 72 -37.23 20.03 48.15
CA ALA A 72 -36.11 20.93 48.38
C ALA A 72 -34.78 20.22 48.21
N GLU A 73 -33.86 20.84 47.48
CA GLU A 73 -32.52 20.34 47.22
C GLU A 73 -31.51 20.83 48.25
N ASP A 74 -30.54 19.97 48.59
CA ASP A 74 -29.32 20.36 49.27
C ASP A 74 -28.30 20.96 48.26
N ARG A 75 -27.12 21.39 48.73
CA ARG A 75 -26.06 21.96 47.89
C ARG A 75 -25.47 20.99 46.82
N TYR A 76 -25.81 19.72 46.89
CA TYR A 76 -25.39 18.66 45.97
C TYR A 76 -26.52 18.23 45.04
N GLY A 77 -27.63 18.95 44.99
CA GLY A 77 -28.81 18.61 44.20
C GLY A 77 -29.57 17.38 44.70
N LYS A 78 -29.34 16.93 45.93
CA LYS A 78 -30.06 15.81 46.53
C LYS A 78 -31.35 16.27 47.22
N THR A 79 -32.41 15.47 47.06
CA THR A 79 -33.68 15.68 47.77
C THR A 79 -33.81 14.72 48.96
N VAL A 80 -34.85 14.88 49.79
CA VAL A 80 -35.14 13.94 50.87
C VAL A 80 -35.40 12.52 50.36
N LEU A 81 -35.93 12.37 49.16
CA LEU A 81 -36.11 11.08 48.50
C LEU A 81 -34.75 10.40 48.25
N THR A 82 -33.75 11.16 47.81
CA THR A 82 -32.39 10.64 47.62
C THR A 82 -31.81 10.10 48.92
N GLU A 83 -31.99 10.83 50.06
CA GLU A 83 -31.53 10.37 51.38
C GLU A 83 -32.19 9.03 51.80
N ALA A 84 -33.47 8.83 51.49
CA ALA A 84 -34.19 7.59 51.76
C ALA A 84 -33.67 6.43 50.86
N ILE A 85 -33.30 6.72 49.62
CA ILE A 85 -32.73 5.77 48.67
C ILE A 85 -31.32 5.36 49.09
N ASP A 86 -30.44 6.31 49.44
CA ASP A 86 -29.09 6.05 49.96
C ASP A 86 -29.11 5.14 51.21
N LYS A 87 -30.23 5.08 51.93
CA LYS A 87 -30.46 4.20 53.10
C LYS A 87 -31.20 2.91 52.73
N GLU A 88 -31.57 2.72 51.48
CA GLU A 88 -32.40 1.61 50.98
C GLU A 88 -33.70 1.40 51.79
N ASP A 89 -34.25 2.49 52.36
CA ASP A 89 -35.45 2.44 53.20
C ASP A 89 -36.72 2.41 52.34
N GLY A 90 -37.06 1.24 51.83
CA GLY A 90 -38.19 1.07 50.94
C GLY A 90 -39.53 1.54 51.52
N MET A 91 -39.75 1.57 52.86
CA MET A 91 -40.95 2.13 53.46
C MET A 91 -40.94 3.66 53.43
N MET A 92 -39.81 4.28 53.72
CA MET A 92 -39.66 5.73 53.64
C MET A 92 -39.74 6.22 52.21
N ILE A 93 -39.11 5.53 51.27
CA ILE A 93 -39.20 5.82 49.81
C ILE A 93 -40.66 5.88 49.37
N ARG A 94 -41.45 4.82 49.63
CA ARG A 94 -42.87 4.80 49.28
C ARG A 94 -43.65 5.90 49.95
N PHE A 95 -43.42 6.09 51.27
CA PHE A 95 -44.08 7.13 52.03
C PHE A 95 -43.83 8.54 51.45
N LEU A 96 -42.61 8.86 51.09
CA LEU A 96 -42.26 10.16 50.49
C LEU A 96 -42.91 10.34 49.11
N LEU A 97 -42.88 9.30 48.27
CA LEU A 97 -43.50 9.31 46.93
C LEU A 97 -45.01 9.47 47.05
N ASP A 98 -45.69 8.72 47.90
CA ASP A 98 -47.13 8.82 48.17
C ASP A 98 -47.57 10.19 48.69
N ASN A 99 -46.61 10.98 49.21
CA ASN A 99 -46.84 12.31 49.75
C ASN A 99 -46.27 13.44 48.90
N GLY A 100 -45.95 13.20 47.61
CA GLY A 100 -45.63 14.24 46.64
C GLY A 100 -44.15 14.49 46.43
N ALA A 101 -43.26 13.62 46.92
CA ALA A 101 -41.88 13.66 46.44
C ALA A 101 -41.84 13.32 44.94
N SER A 102 -41.12 14.12 44.16
CA SER A 102 -41.02 13.93 42.74
C SER A 102 -40.13 12.74 42.37
N VAL A 103 -40.75 11.69 41.79
CA VAL A 103 -40.01 10.54 41.29
C VAL A 103 -39.15 10.88 40.04
N ASN A 104 -39.59 11.90 39.30
CA ASN A 104 -38.90 12.38 38.06
C ASN A 104 -38.13 13.68 38.32
N PHE A 105 -37.67 13.89 39.54
CA PHE A 105 -36.83 15.02 39.84
C PHE A 105 -35.51 14.96 39.06
N ILE A 106 -35.13 16.07 38.42
CA ILE A 106 -33.95 16.19 37.56
C ILE A 106 -32.93 17.06 38.28
N ASN A 107 -31.73 16.53 38.53
CA ASN A 107 -30.63 17.27 39.13
C ASN A 107 -29.92 18.21 38.13
N GLU A 108 -28.91 18.95 38.56
CA GLU A 108 -28.15 19.90 37.72
C GLU A 108 -27.44 19.23 36.55
N SER A 109 -27.17 17.91 36.61
CA SER A 109 -26.60 17.12 35.50
C SER A 109 -27.65 16.58 34.53
N GLY A 110 -28.91 17.00 34.66
CA GLY A 110 -30.01 16.48 33.84
C GLY A 110 -30.46 15.06 34.20
N ARG A 111 -29.92 14.46 35.26
CA ARG A 111 -30.17 13.05 35.65
C ARG A 111 -31.35 12.94 36.61
N THR A 112 -32.09 11.84 36.45
CA THR A 112 -33.13 11.47 37.42
C THR A 112 -32.57 10.49 38.47
N ILE A 113 -33.27 10.40 39.59
CA ILE A 113 -32.92 9.42 40.63
C ILE A 113 -33.04 7.97 40.14
N LEU A 114 -33.94 7.70 39.18
CA LEU A 114 -34.09 6.40 38.56
C LEU A 114 -32.83 6.00 37.78
N GLN A 115 -32.22 6.95 37.06
CA GLN A 115 -30.95 6.75 36.35
C GLN A 115 -29.82 6.41 37.30
N ASP A 116 -29.71 7.11 38.42
CA ASP A 116 -28.66 6.84 39.42
C ASP A 116 -28.84 5.44 40.06
N VAL A 117 -30.07 5.07 40.40
CA VAL A 117 -30.41 3.73 40.94
C VAL A 117 -30.14 2.61 39.92
N ALA A 118 -30.37 2.88 38.63
CA ALA A 118 -30.08 1.92 37.58
C ALA A 118 -28.58 1.70 37.42
N LEU A 119 -27.78 2.77 37.48
CA LEU A 119 -26.32 2.73 37.44
C LEU A 119 -25.72 1.98 38.63
N GLU A 120 -26.27 2.18 39.82
CA GLU A 120 -25.89 1.44 41.03
C GLU A 120 -26.32 -0.02 41.01
N GLY A 121 -27.23 -0.41 40.11
CA GLY A 121 -27.74 -1.76 39.97
C GLY A 121 -28.71 -2.21 41.08
N ASN A 122 -29.32 -1.26 41.83
CA ASN A 122 -30.24 -1.58 42.94
C ASN A 122 -31.66 -1.93 42.43
N SER A 123 -31.87 -3.18 41.98
CA SER A 123 -33.13 -3.64 41.41
C SER A 123 -34.33 -3.46 42.36
N ARG A 124 -34.13 -3.57 43.67
CA ARG A 124 -35.21 -3.44 44.64
C ARG A 124 -35.76 -2.02 44.71
N VAL A 125 -34.85 -1.03 44.82
CA VAL A 125 -35.24 0.39 44.82
C VAL A 125 -35.79 0.79 43.47
N PHE A 126 -35.13 0.32 42.37
CA PHE A 126 -35.56 0.56 41.02
C PHE A 126 -37.03 0.19 40.77
N ARG A 127 -37.45 -1.00 41.20
CA ARG A 127 -38.86 -1.46 41.08
C ARG A 127 -39.84 -0.64 41.91
N ILE A 128 -39.40 -0.10 43.05
CA ILE A 128 -40.24 0.81 43.84
C ILE A 128 -40.53 2.10 43.08
N LEU A 129 -39.46 2.69 42.48
CA LEU A 129 -39.59 3.92 41.71
C LEU A 129 -40.43 3.69 40.42
N LEU A 130 -40.20 2.56 39.73
CA LEU A 130 -40.92 2.19 38.54
C LEU A 130 -42.43 2.02 38.83
N ALA A 131 -42.77 1.40 40.00
CA ALA A 131 -44.17 1.23 40.41
C ALA A 131 -44.88 2.57 40.75
N GLN A 132 -44.13 3.64 40.90
CA GLN A 132 -44.59 5.02 41.14
C GLN A 132 -44.53 5.88 39.84
N ASN A 133 -44.57 5.22 38.68
CA ASN A 133 -44.60 5.83 37.35
C ASN A 133 -43.36 6.74 37.07
N ALA A 134 -42.18 6.31 37.53
CA ALA A 134 -40.93 6.96 37.09
C ALA A 134 -40.79 6.90 35.57
N ASP A 135 -40.49 8.04 34.96
CA ASP A 135 -40.36 8.15 33.48
C ASP A 135 -39.02 7.58 33.05
N LEU A 136 -39.09 6.55 32.16
CA LEU A 136 -37.94 5.85 31.61
C LEU A 136 -37.24 6.58 30.46
N ASN A 137 -37.89 7.61 29.89
CA ASN A 137 -37.46 8.27 28.66
C ASN A 137 -36.77 9.63 28.89
N ILE A 138 -36.65 10.06 30.15
CA ILE A 138 -35.92 11.31 30.49
C ILE A 138 -34.45 11.13 30.12
N LYS A 139 -33.95 12.11 29.35
CA LYS A 139 -32.54 12.17 28.91
C LYS A 139 -31.73 13.07 29.85
N ASP A 140 -30.55 12.61 30.21
CA ASP A 140 -29.56 13.44 30.89
C ASP A 140 -28.89 14.42 29.88
N THR A 141 -27.92 15.21 30.33
CA THR A 141 -27.17 16.18 29.52
C THR A 141 -26.40 15.54 28.38
N TYR A 142 -26.13 14.23 28.42
CA TYR A 142 -25.46 13.45 27.38
C TYR A 142 -26.46 12.71 26.45
N GLY A 143 -27.74 13.00 26.56
CA GLY A 143 -28.78 12.31 25.79
C GLY A 143 -29.08 10.89 26.25
N LYS A 144 -28.49 10.41 27.34
CA LYS A 144 -28.66 9.07 27.90
C LYS A 144 -29.97 8.95 28.67
N THR A 145 -30.68 7.83 28.48
CA THR A 145 -31.84 7.45 29.28
C THR A 145 -31.45 6.39 30.31
N VAL A 146 -32.37 6.02 31.17
CA VAL A 146 -32.18 4.98 32.20
C VAL A 146 -31.68 3.65 31.64
N LEU A 147 -31.97 3.35 30.38
CA LEU A 147 -31.49 2.11 29.73
C LEU A 147 -29.95 2.12 29.56
N PHE A 148 -29.35 3.27 29.26
CA PHE A 148 -27.89 3.41 29.21
C PHE A 148 -27.26 3.14 30.60
N ASP A 149 -27.86 3.72 31.65
CA ASP A 149 -27.36 3.55 33.02
C ASP A 149 -27.52 2.10 33.50
N ALA A 150 -28.61 1.44 33.14
CA ALA A 150 -28.82 0.03 33.46
C ALA A 150 -27.77 -0.88 32.79
N ILE A 151 -27.37 -0.58 31.54
CA ILE A 151 -26.28 -1.29 30.85
C ILE A 151 -24.93 -1.00 31.51
N GLU A 152 -24.67 0.24 31.86
CA GLU A 152 -23.43 0.66 32.52
C GLU A 152 -23.31 0.02 33.91
N GLY A 153 -24.40 -0.05 34.68
CA GLY A 153 -24.49 -0.73 35.97
C GLY A 153 -24.43 -2.26 35.88
N GLY A 154 -24.65 -2.84 34.69
CA GLY A 154 -24.49 -4.28 34.44
C GLY A 154 -25.60 -5.17 35.04
N ASN A 155 -26.74 -4.61 35.43
CA ASN A 155 -27.82 -5.38 36.06
C ASN A 155 -28.88 -5.85 35.09
N LEU A 156 -28.82 -7.14 34.70
CA LEU A 156 -29.77 -7.76 33.76
C LEU A 156 -31.21 -7.69 34.22
N ASP A 157 -31.51 -7.71 35.53
CA ASP A 157 -32.89 -7.65 36.00
C ASP A 157 -33.53 -6.28 35.76
N ILE A 158 -32.75 -5.20 35.98
CA ILE A 158 -33.20 -3.84 35.64
C ILE A 158 -33.41 -3.71 34.13
N ILE A 159 -32.46 -4.22 33.31
CA ILE A 159 -32.55 -4.16 31.85
C ILE A 159 -33.81 -4.88 31.36
N ARG A 160 -34.13 -6.06 31.92
CA ARG A 160 -35.36 -6.80 31.60
C ARG A 160 -36.64 -6.05 31.98
N ASP A 161 -36.60 -5.37 33.14
CA ASP A 161 -37.72 -4.57 33.58
C ASP A 161 -37.99 -3.35 32.68
N VAL A 162 -36.97 -2.81 32.01
CA VAL A 162 -37.02 -1.55 31.25
C VAL A 162 -37.21 -1.76 29.75
N ILE A 163 -36.56 -2.75 29.15
CA ILE A 163 -36.39 -2.87 27.68
C ILE A 163 -37.69 -2.85 26.89
N HIS A 164 -38.77 -3.39 27.46
CA HIS A 164 -40.09 -3.45 26.83
C HIS A 164 -41.00 -2.28 27.20
N GLN A 165 -40.56 -1.38 28.08
CA GLN A 165 -41.35 -0.26 28.59
C GLN A 165 -40.82 1.10 28.09
N VAL A 166 -39.58 1.16 27.55
CA VAL A 166 -39.05 2.36 26.90
C VAL A 166 -39.73 2.56 25.54
N ASP A 167 -39.88 3.81 25.12
CA ASP A 167 -40.51 4.15 23.84
C ASP A 167 -39.69 3.66 22.65
N ASP A 168 -38.35 3.78 22.73
CA ASP A 168 -37.39 3.33 21.71
C ASP A 168 -36.15 2.71 22.35
N PRO A 169 -35.93 1.39 22.27
CA PRO A 169 -34.72 0.76 22.80
C PRO A 169 -33.48 1.09 21.97
N ASN A 170 -33.61 1.63 20.74
CA ASN A 170 -32.52 2.09 19.88
C ASN A 170 -32.25 3.59 20.01
N ILE A 171 -32.72 4.21 21.11
CA ILE A 171 -32.47 5.61 21.39
C ILE A 171 -30.95 5.91 21.39
N GLN A 172 -30.58 7.09 20.92
CA GLN A 172 -29.20 7.50 20.80
C GLN A 172 -28.84 8.54 21.86
N ASP A 173 -27.60 8.44 22.36
CA ASP A 173 -26.96 9.48 23.16
C ASP A 173 -26.45 10.65 22.28
N GLU A 174 -25.76 11.63 22.88
CA GLU A 174 -25.22 12.79 22.17
C GLU A 174 -24.12 12.45 21.15
N PHE A 175 -23.54 11.22 21.21
CA PHE A 175 -22.55 10.72 20.25
C PHE A 175 -23.17 9.90 19.13
N GLY A 176 -24.49 9.75 19.10
CA GLY A 176 -25.21 8.90 18.18
C GLY A 176 -25.11 7.41 18.50
N GLN A 177 -24.61 7.04 19.70
CA GLN A 177 -24.45 5.65 20.11
C GLN A 177 -25.75 5.13 20.75
N THR A 178 -26.09 3.88 20.44
CA THR A 178 -27.15 3.15 21.17
C THR A 178 -26.56 2.40 22.35
N VAL A 179 -27.39 1.94 23.25
CA VAL A 179 -26.97 1.16 24.44
C VAL A 179 -26.15 -0.09 24.09
N LEU A 180 -26.28 -0.59 22.87
CA LEU A 180 -25.52 -1.75 22.39
C LEU A 180 -24.01 -1.45 22.31
N PHE A 181 -23.60 -0.19 22.05
CA PHE A 181 -22.19 0.22 22.06
C PHE A 181 -21.54 0.08 23.44
N GLY A 182 -22.29 0.41 24.49
CA GLY A 182 -21.84 0.19 25.89
C GLY A 182 -21.75 -1.30 26.24
N ALA A 183 -22.72 -2.10 25.82
CA ALA A 183 -22.72 -3.54 26.03
C ALA A 183 -21.54 -4.25 25.33
N ALA A 184 -21.08 -3.74 24.19
CA ALA A 184 -19.96 -4.30 23.45
C ALA A 184 -18.60 -4.21 24.20
N LEU A 185 -18.49 -3.34 25.18
CA LEU A 185 -17.29 -3.18 26.01
C LEU A 185 -17.35 -3.99 27.33
N LYS A 186 -18.43 -4.75 27.54
CA LYS A 186 -18.54 -5.65 28.68
C LYS A 186 -18.07 -7.06 28.27
N GLU A 187 -17.41 -7.75 29.19
CA GLU A 187 -16.95 -9.13 28.97
C GLU A 187 -18.12 -10.14 29.03
N ASP A 188 -19.29 -9.68 29.50
CA ASP A 188 -20.51 -10.49 29.60
C ASP A 188 -21.31 -10.43 28.28
N SER A 189 -21.19 -11.50 27.48
CA SER A 189 -21.92 -11.63 26.24
C SER A 189 -23.44 -11.84 26.44
N GLU A 190 -23.91 -12.26 27.63
CA GLU A 190 -25.34 -12.54 27.89
C GLU A 190 -26.18 -11.27 27.79
N MET A 191 -25.68 -10.15 28.33
CA MET A 191 -26.35 -8.86 28.19
C MET A 191 -26.52 -8.47 26.73
N ALA A 192 -25.44 -8.54 25.95
CA ALA A 192 -25.47 -8.17 24.54
C ALA A 192 -26.39 -9.11 23.73
N LYS A 193 -26.36 -10.43 24.00
CA LYS A 193 -27.28 -11.40 23.40
C LYS A 193 -28.74 -11.05 23.73
N PHE A 194 -29.03 -10.72 24.98
CA PHE A 194 -30.35 -10.33 25.40
C PHE A 194 -30.85 -9.08 24.66
N LEU A 195 -30.04 -8.04 24.55
CA LEU A 195 -30.36 -6.81 23.84
C LEU A 195 -30.65 -7.08 22.35
N ILE A 196 -29.80 -7.85 21.67
CA ILE A 196 -29.99 -8.19 20.25
C ILE A 196 -31.24 -9.05 20.03
N SER A 197 -31.55 -9.98 20.95
CA SER A 197 -32.78 -10.79 20.86
C SER A 197 -34.05 -9.97 21.05
N ASN A 198 -33.93 -8.80 21.69
CA ASN A 198 -35.02 -7.83 21.88
C ASN A 198 -35.08 -6.76 20.79
N GLY A 199 -34.40 -6.97 19.64
CA GLY A 199 -34.62 -6.17 18.43
C GLY A 199 -33.70 -4.95 18.30
N LEU A 200 -32.62 -4.84 19.09
CA LEU A 200 -31.66 -3.76 18.89
C LEU A 200 -30.93 -3.91 17.56
N ASN A 201 -30.75 -2.77 16.88
CA ASN A 201 -30.16 -2.72 15.56
C ASN A 201 -28.62 -2.84 15.64
N VAL A 202 -28.08 -4.01 15.22
CA VAL A 202 -26.64 -4.27 15.18
C VAL A 202 -25.89 -3.44 14.13
N ASN A 203 -26.57 -2.92 13.11
CA ASN A 203 -25.99 -2.12 12.03
C ASN A 203 -26.15 -0.61 12.24
N HIS A 204 -26.52 -0.19 13.45
CA HIS A 204 -26.56 1.22 13.79
C HIS A 204 -25.16 1.82 13.74
N ASN A 205 -25.03 3.03 13.18
CA ASN A 205 -23.79 3.79 13.15
C ASN A 205 -23.90 5.00 14.09
N ASP A 206 -22.84 5.27 14.85
CA ASP A 206 -22.71 6.51 15.63
C ASP A 206 -22.46 7.73 14.72
N HIS A 207 -22.29 8.92 15.29
CA HIS A 207 -22.02 10.15 14.55
C HIS A 207 -20.68 10.12 13.79
N ASN A 208 -19.74 9.24 14.16
CA ASN A 208 -18.49 8.99 13.44
C ASN A 208 -18.67 7.95 12.32
N ARG A 209 -19.90 7.48 12.06
CA ARG A 209 -20.21 6.37 11.14
C ARG A 209 -19.60 5.03 11.55
N GLN A 210 -19.16 4.89 12.80
CA GLN A 210 -18.67 3.65 13.37
C GLN A 210 -19.83 2.76 13.79
N ASN A 211 -19.82 1.49 13.43
CA ASN A 211 -20.75 0.51 13.97
C ASN A 211 -20.18 -0.11 15.25
N ILE A 212 -21.00 -0.91 15.92
CA ILE A 212 -20.66 -1.54 17.20
C ILE A 212 -19.35 -2.38 17.16
N LEU A 213 -18.96 -2.87 15.97
CA LEU A 213 -17.76 -3.70 15.84
C LEU A 213 -16.49 -2.94 16.25
N PHE A 214 -16.44 -1.60 16.04
CA PHE A 214 -15.32 -0.75 16.47
C PHE A 214 -15.11 -0.73 18.00
N ASN A 215 -16.15 -1.01 18.77
CA ASN A 215 -16.05 -1.21 20.22
C ASN A 215 -15.77 -2.67 20.58
N SER A 216 -16.43 -3.60 19.87
CA SER A 216 -16.36 -5.03 20.18
C SER A 216 -14.95 -5.61 20.04
N VAL A 217 -14.14 -5.12 19.09
CA VAL A 217 -12.77 -5.61 18.84
C VAL A 217 -11.79 -5.26 19.95
N ILE A 218 -12.10 -4.28 20.81
CA ILE A 218 -11.24 -3.85 21.91
C ILE A 218 -10.94 -4.98 22.92
N LEU A 219 -11.91 -5.87 23.14
CA LEU A 219 -11.78 -7.01 24.04
C LEU A 219 -11.09 -8.22 23.39
N GLY A 220 -10.68 -8.12 22.11
CA GLY A 220 -9.98 -9.19 21.41
C GLY A 220 -10.76 -10.51 21.39
N ALA A 221 -10.04 -11.62 21.48
CA ALA A 221 -10.65 -12.95 21.46
C ALA A 221 -11.54 -13.27 22.66
N GLN A 222 -11.50 -12.49 23.73
CA GLN A 222 -12.42 -12.67 24.88
C GLN A 222 -13.86 -12.31 24.53
N ASN A 223 -14.07 -11.49 23.50
CA ASN A 223 -15.40 -11.08 23.02
C ASN A 223 -15.86 -11.86 21.78
N LEU A 224 -15.25 -12.99 21.47
CA LEU A 224 -15.53 -13.75 20.25
C LEU A 224 -17.00 -14.18 20.13
N GLU A 225 -17.59 -14.68 21.21
CA GLU A 225 -18.98 -15.15 21.18
C GLU A 225 -19.94 -14.03 20.77
N PHE A 226 -19.74 -12.83 21.27
CA PHE A 226 -20.51 -11.67 20.87
C PHE A 226 -20.22 -11.25 19.42
N ILE A 227 -18.95 -11.23 19.03
CA ILE A 227 -18.55 -10.87 17.65
C ILE A 227 -19.13 -11.87 16.65
N GLU A 228 -19.05 -13.17 16.91
CA GLU A 228 -19.66 -14.20 16.07
C GLU A 228 -21.19 -14.02 15.95
N MET A 229 -21.86 -13.63 17.04
CA MET A 229 -23.29 -13.32 16.99
C MET A 229 -23.57 -12.10 16.11
N LEU A 230 -22.77 -11.03 16.19
CA LEU A 230 -22.88 -9.87 15.30
C LEU A 230 -22.70 -10.27 13.83
N LEU A 231 -21.69 -11.12 13.55
CA LEU A 231 -21.41 -11.65 12.21
C LEU A 231 -22.60 -12.48 11.68
N LYS A 232 -23.16 -13.36 12.50
CA LYS A 232 -24.39 -14.14 12.17
C LYS A 232 -25.61 -13.24 11.91
N LYS A 233 -25.67 -12.06 12.55
CA LYS A 233 -26.73 -11.05 12.32
C LYS A 233 -26.44 -10.12 11.15
N GLY A 234 -25.35 -10.35 10.41
CA GLY A 234 -25.02 -9.61 9.18
C GLY A 234 -24.49 -8.20 9.43
N ILE A 235 -23.68 -8.02 10.47
CA ILE A 235 -22.99 -6.74 10.69
C ILE A 235 -22.05 -6.41 9.53
N LYS A 236 -21.99 -5.14 9.15
CA LYS A 236 -21.10 -4.64 8.08
C LYS A 236 -19.67 -4.59 8.60
N ILE A 237 -18.91 -5.67 8.34
CA ILE A 237 -17.54 -5.83 8.85
C ILE A 237 -16.55 -4.80 8.28
N ASN A 238 -16.73 -4.36 7.03
CA ASN A 238 -15.89 -3.40 6.34
C ASN A 238 -16.50 -1.98 6.35
N GLN A 239 -17.33 -1.65 7.36
CA GLN A 239 -17.87 -0.31 7.52
C GLN A 239 -16.73 0.71 7.64
N LYS A 240 -16.88 1.82 6.92
CA LYS A 240 -15.97 2.96 6.98
C LYS A 240 -16.52 4.02 7.93
N ASP A 241 -15.67 4.57 8.77
CA ASP A 241 -15.98 5.76 9.56
C ASP A 241 -15.87 7.05 8.71
N ASN A 242 -15.98 8.22 9.34
CA ASN A 242 -15.88 9.52 8.67
C ASN A 242 -14.48 9.83 8.12
N ASP A 243 -13.44 9.18 8.63
CA ASP A 243 -12.04 9.29 8.18
C ASP A 243 -11.67 8.20 7.16
N ASP A 244 -12.65 7.47 6.60
CA ASP A 244 -12.47 6.30 5.73
C ASP A 244 -11.73 5.11 6.39
N LYS A 245 -11.59 5.09 7.73
CA LYS A 245 -11.01 4.00 8.50
C LYS A 245 -12.00 2.86 8.68
N THR A 246 -11.48 1.64 8.79
CA THR A 246 -12.25 0.41 9.00
C THR A 246 -11.83 -0.30 10.29
N ILE A 247 -12.44 -1.44 10.57
CA ILE A 247 -12.04 -2.33 11.68
C ILE A 247 -10.58 -2.76 11.59
N LEU A 248 -10.03 -2.90 10.38
CA LEU A 248 -8.60 -3.18 10.21
C LEU A 248 -7.74 -2.06 10.79
N ASP A 249 -8.08 -0.79 10.51
CA ASP A 249 -7.35 0.35 11.06
C ASP A 249 -7.46 0.42 12.60
N GLU A 250 -8.61 0.02 13.16
CA GLU A 250 -8.79 -0.07 14.61
C GLU A 250 -7.91 -1.18 15.22
N LEU A 251 -7.84 -2.35 14.60
CA LEU A 251 -6.95 -3.44 15.01
C LEU A 251 -5.48 -3.03 14.94
N LEU A 252 -5.06 -2.31 13.90
CA LEU A 252 -3.70 -1.79 13.79
C LEU A 252 -3.38 -0.75 14.87
N LYS A 253 -4.35 0.09 15.25
CA LYS A 253 -4.21 1.02 16.38
C LYS A 253 -4.01 0.27 17.69
N ILE A 254 -4.76 -0.78 17.92
CA ILE A 254 -4.61 -1.67 19.09
C ILE A 254 -3.20 -2.25 19.12
N LEU A 255 -2.69 -2.77 18.02
CA LEU A 255 -1.32 -3.31 17.92
C LEU A 255 -0.28 -2.23 18.22
N GLY A 256 -0.47 -1.01 17.72
CA GLY A 256 0.41 0.12 18.03
C GLY A 256 0.48 0.42 19.54
N ILE A 257 -0.64 0.29 20.24
CA ILE A 257 -0.70 0.44 21.72
C ILE A 257 0.06 -0.69 22.41
N LEU A 258 -0.13 -1.94 21.96
CA LEU A 258 0.54 -3.11 22.54
C LEU A 258 2.06 -3.07 22.37
N ASN A 259 2.54 -2.55 21.24
CA ASN A 259 3.97 -2.43 20.94
C ASN A 259 4.63 -1.23 21.67
N ASN A 260 3.82 -0.33 22.27
CA ASN A 260 4.30 0.82 23.04
C ASN A 260 3.70 0.84 24.47
N PRO A 261 4.04 -0.10 25.34
CA PRO A 261 3.38 -0.30 26.64
C PRO A 261 3.53 0.87 27.63
N GLY A 262 4.34 1.89 27.32
CA GLY A 262 4.49 3.11 28.11
C GLY A 262 3.62 4.29 27.66
N GLN A 263 2.84 4.14 26.60
CA GLN A 263 1.98 5.20 26.08
C GLN A 263 0.74 5.37 26.97
N GLU A 264 0.44 6.61 27.38
CA GLU A 264 -0.85 6.93 28.00
C GLU A 264 -1.97 6.71 26.99
N VAL A 265 -2.96 5.92 27.38
CA VAL A 265 -4.17 5.65 26.58
C VAL A 265 -5.41 6.06 27.34
N GLU A 266 -6.40 6.58 26.63
CA GLU A 266 -7.66 7.07 27.18
C GLU A 266 -8.87 6.27 26.69
N GLY A 267 -9.99 6.43 27.39
CA GLY A 267 -11.28 5.85 27.01
C GLY A 267 -11.25 4.33 26.91
N LYS A 268 -11.88 3.78 25.86
CA LYS A 268 -12.00 2.34 25.60
C LYS A 268 -10.66 1.62 25.46
N TYR A 269 -9.61 2.33 25.03
CA TYR A 269 -8.28 1.73 24.82
C TYR A 269 -7.56 1.32 26.11
N LYS A 270 -8.02 1.77 27.28
CA LYS A 270 -7.54 1.27 28.59
C LYS A 270 -7.82 -0.24 28.78
N LEU A 271 -8.75 -0.79 28.00
CA LEU A 271 -9.10 -2.21 28.02
C LEU A 271 -8.19 -3.06 27.14
N VAL A 272 -7.30 -2.47 26.33
CA VAL A 272 -6.37 -3.21 25.46
C VAL A 272 -5.33 -3.96 26.31
N SER A 273 -5.15 -5.27 26.03
CA SER A 273 -4.20 -6.13 26.75
C SER A 273 -3.64 -7.20 25.79
N PRO A 274 -2.33 -7.54 25.90
CA PRO A 274 -1.71 -8.60 25.08
C PRO A 274 -2.40 -9.97 25.22
N GLU A 275 -2.99 -10.24 26.38
CA GLU A 275 -3.66 -11.51 26.69
C GLU A 275 -4.94 -11.73 25.87
N ARG A 276 -5.46 -10.69 25.20
CA ARG A 276 -6.73 -10.73 24.47
C ARG A 276 -6.67 -11.36 23.08
N ASN A 277 -5.49 -11.85 22.65
CA ASN A 277 -5.26 -12.59 21.41
C ASN A 277 -5.94 -11.99 20.17
N TYR A 278 -5.52 -10.79 19.78
CA TYR A 278 -6.06 -10.07 18.63
C TYR A 278 -5.79 -10.76 17.28
N LEU A 279 -4.74 -11.58 17.17
CA LEU A 279 -4.47 -12.36 15.97
C LEU A 279 -5.58 -13.38 15.71
N LYS A 280 -6.00 -14.12 16.74
CA LYS A 280 -7.13 -15.06 16.64
C LYS A 280 -8.43 -14.34 16.23
N LEU A 281 -8.69 -13.18 16.84
CA LEU A 281 -9.84 -12.35 16.46
C LEU A 281 -9.77 -11.95 14.97
N THR A 282 -8.61 -11.45 14.52
CA THR A 282 -8.43 -11.02 13.12
C THR A 282 -8.64 -12.18 12.15
N SER A 283 -8.13 -13.38 12.45
CA SER A 283 -8.34 -14.57 11.62
C SER A 283 -9.83 -14.90 11.46
N ILE A 284 -10.61 -14.83 12.53
CA ILE A 284 -12.07 -15.08 12.49
C ILE A 284 -12.78 -13.98 11.67
N LEU A 285 -12.40 -12.73 11.85
CA LEU A 285 -12.97 -11.63 11.07
C LEU A 285 -12.65 -11.79 9.58
N MET A 286 -11.47 -12.31 9.22
CA MET A 286 -11.10 -12.63 7.85
C MET A 286 -11.97 -13.75 7.24
N GLU A 287 -12.22 -14.83 7.98
CA GLU A 287 -13.12 -15.91 7.57
C GLU A 287 -14.54 -15.38 7.25
N HIS A 288 -14.91 -14.26 7.86
CA HIS A 288 -16.21 -13.59 7.65
C HIS A 288 -16.14 -12.38 6.71
N GLY A 289 -15.01 -12.20 6.00
CA GLY A 289 -14.90 -11.20 4.93
C GLY A 289 -14.29 -9.86 5.34
N LEU A 290 -13.47 -9.80 6.41
CA LEU A 290 -12.63 -8.62 6.68
C LEU A 290 -11.68 -8.40 5.51
N ALA A 291 -11.73 -7.23 4.90
CA ALA A 291 -10.89 -6.87 3.77
C ALA A 291 -9.51 -6.41 4.24
N ILE A 292 -8.59 -7.38 4.52
CA ILE A 292 -7.23 -7.08 4.96
C ILE A 292 -6.40 -6.45 3.84
N ASP A 293 -6.65 -6.84 2.59
CA ASP A 293 -6.01 -6.30 1.39
C ASP A 293 -6.84 -5.19 0.73
N ARG A 294 -7.59 -4.42 1.54
CA ARG A 294 -8.33 -3.28 1.04
C ARG A 294 -7.38 -2.25 0.42
N GLU A 295 -7.70 -1.83 -0.80
CA GLU A 295 -6.93 -0.86 -1.57
C GLU A 295 -7.29 0.59 -1.23
N ASP A 296 -6.29 1.45 -1.24
CA ASP A 296 -6.44 2.90 -1.28
C ASP A 296 -6.70 3.41 -2.72
N SER A 297 -6.69 4.73 -2.91
CA SER A 297 -6.86 5.37 -4.22
C SER A 297 -5.75 5.01 -5.23
N ASN A 298 -4.61 4.48 -4.80
CA ASN A 298 -3.49 4.06 -5.63
C ASN A 298 -3.42 2.53 -5.83
N GLY A 299 -4.38 1.78 -5.28
CA GLY A 299 -4.36 0.32 -5.28
C GLY A 299 -3.43 -0.28 -4.22
N LYS A 300 -2.89 0.53 -3.29
CA LYS A 300 -2.01 0.06 -2.23
C LYS A 300 -2.82 -0.44 -1.03
N THR A 301 -2.40 -1.57 -0.47
CA THR A 301 -2.96 -2.10 0.78
C THR A 301 -2.28 -1.49 2.01
N VAL A 302 -2.82 -1.77 3.18
CA VAL A 302 -2.22 -1.35 4.45
C VAL A 302 -0.78 -1.85 4.60
N LEU A 303 -0.44 -2.97 4.01
CA LEU A 303 0.90 -3.56 4.05
C LEU A 303 1.96 -2.62 3.45
N PHE A 304 1.65 -1.90 2.37
CA PHE A 304 2.54 -0.90 1.78
C PHE A 304 2.90 0.20 2.79
N ARG A 305 1.89 0.72 3.50
CA ARG A 305 2.07 1.77 4.51
C ARG A 305 2.95 1.31 5.68
N GLU A 306 2.74 0.10 6.16
CA GLU A 306 3.50 -0.41 7.32
C GLU A 306 4.95 -0.75 6.95
N ILE A 307 5.22 -1.10 5.68
CA ILE A 307 6.58 -1.28 5.15
C ILE A 307 7.32 0.06 5.06
N GLU A 308 6.68 1.13 4.57
CA GLU A 308 7.24 2.49 4.58
C GLU A 308 7.63 2.94 6.00
N ARG A 309 6.83 2.55 7.01
CA ARG A 309 7.08 2.84 8.43
C ARG A 309 8.11 1.93 9.07
N LYS A 310 8.55 0.88 8.40
CA LYS A 310 9.44 -0.19 8.91
C LYS A 310 8.88 -0.86 10.19
N ASN A 311 7.57 -1.01 10.27
CA ASN A 311 6.88 -1.58 11.41
C ASN A 311 6.80 -3.12 11.29
N TYR A 312 7.91 -3.80 11.60
CA TYR A 312 8.05 -5.25 11.45
C TYR A 312 6.98 -6.05 12.17
N ASP A 313 6.63 -5.67 13.40
CA ASP A 313 5.64 -6.40 14.21
C ASP A 313 4.25 -6.35 13.56
N THR A 314 3.86 -5.18 13.06
CA THR A 314 2.58 -5.02 12.35
C THR A 314 2.59 -5.75 11.02
N ILE A 315 3.70 -5.73 10.27
CA ILE A 315 3.84 -6.48 9.02
C ILE A 315 3.69 -7.98 9.28
N GLU A 316 4.38 -8.52 10.31
CA GLU A 316 4.29 -9.93 10.67
C GLU A 316 2.87 -10.32 11.11
N PHE A 317 2.20 -9.47 11.87
CA PHE A 317 0.79 -9.65 12.24
C PHE A 317 -0.11 -9.73 10.99
N LEU A 318 0.00 -8.76 10.07
CA LEU A 318 -0.79 -8.72 8.83
C LEU A 318 -0.57 -9.98 7.97
N LEU A 319 0.69 -10.39 7.79
CA LEU A 319 1.03 -11.58 7.03
C LEU A 319 0.52 -12.86 7.70
N SER A 320 0.63 -12.95 9.03
CA SER A 320 0.09 -14.09 9.81
C SER A 320 -1.43 -14.13 9.78
N ALA A 321 -2.09 -12.98 9.64
CA ALA A 321 -3.52 -12.86 9.42
C ALA A 321 -3.96 -13.12 7.97
N GLY A 322 -3.02 -13.36 7.04
CA GLY A 322 -3.32 -13.74 5.66
C GLY A 322 -3.29 -12.59 4.64
N ALA A 323 -2.70 -11.45 4.97
CA ALA A 323 -2.48 -10.37 4.00
C ALA A 323 -1.62 -10.87 2.83
N ASN A 324 -2.00 -10.48 1.61
CA ASN A 324 -1.28 -10.88 0.40
C ASN A 324 -0.03 -10.01 0.22
N ILE A 325 1.14 -10.58 0.54
CA ILE A 325 2.44 -9.91 0.36
C ILE A 325 2.75 -9.57 -1.11
N ASN A 326 2.12 -10.27 -2.05
CA ASN A 326 2.29 -10.10 -3.50
C ASN A 326 1.14 -9.32 -4.13
N HIS A 327 0.35 -8.59 -3.33
CA HIS A 327 -0.65 -7.68 -3.86
C HIS A 327 0.01 -6.57 -4.69
N GLY A 328 -0.49 -6.35 -5.92
CA GLY A 328 0.01 -5.30 -6.80
C GLY A 328 -0.81 -4.01 -6.68
N ASP A 329 -0.16 -2.86 -6.61
CA ASP A 329 -0.81 -1.56 -6.72
C ASP A 329 -1.42 -1.35 -8.14
N LYS A 330 -1.98 -0.16 -8.44
CA LYS A 330 -2.56 0.15 -9.76
C LYS A 330 -1.57 0.01 -10.92
N GLU A 331 -0.26 0.06 -10.66
CA GLU A 331 0.79 -0.19 -11.65
C GLU A 331 1.19 -1.67 -11.70
N GLY A 332 0.57 -2.53 -10.87
CA GLY A 332 0.91 -3.94 -10.71
C GLY A 332 2.16 -4.18 -9.86
N LYS A 333 2.66 -3.18 -9.13
CA LYS A 333 3.87 -3.26 -8.32
C LYS A 333 3.55 -3.72 -6.91
N THR A 334 4.30 -4.69 -6.40
CA THR A 334 4.17 -5.20 -5.03
C THR A 334 4.93 -4.34 -4.02
N VAL A 335 4.73 -4.63 -2.75
CA VAL A 335 5.45 -3.99 -1.63
C VAL A 335 6.97 -4.07 -1.77
N LEU A 336 7.49 -5.09 -2.45
CA LEU A 336 8.92 -5.26 -2.69
C LEU A 336 9.47 -4.18 -3.62
N PHE A 337 8.68 -3.69 -4.59
CA PHE A 337 9.06 -2.57 -5.44
C PHE A 337 9.15 -1.24 -4.67
N ASP A 338 8.32 -1.04 -3.63
CA ASP A 338 8.43 0.14 -2.78
C ASP A 338 9.65 0.06 -1.84
N ALA A 339 9.94 -1.13 -1.34
CA ALA A 339 11.05 -1.34 -0.42
C ALA A 339 12.42 -0.99 -1.03
N ILE A 340 12.63 -1.17 -2.35
CA ILE A 340 13.90 -0.84 -3.00
C ILE A 340 14.21 0.66 -3.05
N ILE A 341 13.18 1.52 -2.97
CA ILE A 341 13.37 2.98 -3.05
C ILE A 341 14.25 3.50 -1.91
N GLY A 342 14.20 2.87 -0.75
CA GLY A 342 15.04 3.20 0.40
C GLY A 342 16.51 2.74 0.32
N GLY A 343 16.95 2.21 -0.83
CA GLY A 343 18.34 1.78 -1.03
C GLY A 343 18.83 0.74 -0.03
N VAL A 344 20.13 0.78 0.28
CA VAL A 344 20.74 -0.15 1.25
C VAL A 344 20.18 -0.02 2.67
N GLY A 345 19.60 1.13 3.02
CA GLY A 345 18.92 1.34 4.30
C GLY A 345 17.70 0.44 4.51
N ASN A 346 17.20 -0.19 3.44
CA ASN A 346 16.07 -1.10 3.46
C ASN A 346 16.44 -2.58 3.27
N ILE A 347 17.73 -2.94 3.21
CA ILE A 347 18.16 -4.33 2.98
C ILE A 347 17.50 -5.30 3.96
N SER A 348 17.47 -4.99 5.25
CA SER A 348 16.84 -5.84 6.27
C SER A 348 15.34 -6.04 6.02
N MET A 349 14.64 -5.00 5.56
CA MET A 349 13.23 -5.10 5.20
C MET A 349 13.03 -5.97 3.95
N ILE A 350 13.87 -5.80 2.95
CA ILE A 350 13.81 -6.57 1.70
C ILE A 350 14.06 -8.06 1.98
N ASP A 351 15.12 -8.38 2.74
CA ASP A 351 15.43 -9.76 3.13
C ASP A 351 14.26 -10.38 3.91
N PHE A 352 13.68 -9.63 4.87
CA PHE A 352 12.52 -10.04 5.63
C PHE A 352 11.30 -10.31 4.74
N LEU A 353 10.99 -9.44 3.79
CA LEU A 353 9.86 -9.63 2.87
C LEU A 353 10.05 -10.87 1.99
N ILE A 354 11.27 -11.12 1.48
CA ILE A 354 11.58 -12.30 0.68
C ILE A 354 11.46 -13.57 1.54
N GLU A 355 11.93 -13.55 2.79
CA GLU A 355 11.75 -14.65 3.75
C GLU A 355 10.28 -14.96 4.03
N LYS A 356 9.42 -13.93 4.08
CA LYS A 356 7.97 -14.06 4.25
C LYS A 356 7.22 -14.41 2.96
N GLY A 357 7.91 -14.61 1.84
CA GLY A 357 7.33 -15.11 0.58
C GLY A 357 7.01 -14.04 -0.45
N ALA A 358 7.61 -12.86 -0.35
CA ALA A 358 7.51 -11.87 -1.43
C ALA A 358 8.14 -12.41 -2.71
N ASP A 359 7.40 -12.36 -3.82
CA ASP A 359 7.84 -12.84 -5.12
C ASP A 359 8.83 -11.84 -5.75
N ILE A 360 10.11 -12.21 -5.74
CA ILE A 360 11.19 -11.42 -6.33
C ILE A 360 11.09 -11.33 -7.86
N ASP A 361 10.39 -12.28 -8.49
CA ASP A 361 10.18 -12.37 -9.93
C ASP A 361 8.85 -11.76 -10.39
N HIS A 362 8.12 -11.12 -9.48
CA HIS A 362 6.85 -10.48 -9.79
C HIS A 362 6.99 -9.45 -10.90
N ARG A 363 6.00 -9.40 -11.81
CA ARG A 363 5.96 -8.47 -12.95
C ARG A 363 4.91 -7.39 -12.72
N ASP A 364 5.30 -6.15 -12.92
CA ASP A 364 4.35 -5.04 -12.98
C ASP A 364 3.51 -5.07 -14.29
N ASN A 365 2.58 -4.14 -14.45
CA ASN A 365 1.71 -4.05 -15.64
C ASN A 365 2.47 -3.80 -16.96
N ASN A 366 3.76 -3.44 -16.90
CA ASN A 366 4.65 -3.27 -18.04
C ASN A 366 5.57 -4.48 -18.24
N GLU A 367 5.31 -5.59 -17.54
CA GLU A 367 6.14 -6.81 -17.56
C GLU A 367 7.55 -6.59 -16.98
N ARG A 368 7.76 -5.57 -16.18
CA ARG A 368 9.04 -5.24 -15.53
C ARG A 368 9.14 -5.93 -14.19
N THR A 369 10.35 -6.34 -13.83
CA THR A 369 10.68 -6.91 -12.53
C THR A 369 11.32 -5.87 -11.61
N ILE A 370 11.50 -6.23 -10.34
CA ILE A 370 12.23 -5.40 -9.37
C ILE A 370 13.68 -5.14 -9.80
N VAL A 371 14.31 -6.07 -10.53
CA VAL A 371 15.67 -5.90 -11.05
C VAL A 371 15.71 -4.82 -12.13
N ASP A 372 14.68 -4.74 -12.98
CA ASP A 372 14.53 -3.67 -13.98
C ASP A 372 14.40 -2.30 -13.32
N ASP A 373 13.60 -2.19 -12.25
CA ASP A 373 13.43 -0.93 -11.52
C ASP A 373 14.73 -0.52 -10.79
N LEU A 374 15.43 -1.44 -10.14
CA LEU A 374 16.74 -1.17 -9.52
C LEU A 374 17.77 -0.68 -10.52
N VAL A 375 17.86 -1.33 -11.68
CA VAL A 375 18.74 -0.89 -12.76
C VAL A 375 18.38 0.52 -13.22
N GLU A 376 17.10 0.83 -13.43
CA GLU A 376 16.65 2.18 -13.80
C GLU A 376 17.04 3.21 -12.75
N ILE A 377 16.86 2.92 -11.46
CA ILE A 377 17.29 3.80 -10.35
C ILE A 377 18.78 4.09 -10.42
N ILE A 378 19.63 3.06 -10.57
CA ILE A 378 21.08 3.21 -10.69
C ILE A 378 21.45 4.10 -11.89
N LEU A 379 20.78 3.90 -13.03
CA LEU A 379 21.04 4.68 -14.24
C LEU A 379 20.61 6.14 -14.10
N ILE A 380 19.50 6.42 -13.38
CA ILE A 380 19.05 7.78 -13.06
C ILE A 380 20.07 8.47 -12.14
N GLN A 381 20.50 7.79 -11.08
CA GLN A 381 21.47 8.29 -10.11
C GLN A 381 22.78 8.71 -10.79
N GLN A 382 23.29 7.89 -11.70
CA GLN A 382 24.58 8.14 -12.37
C GLN A 382 24.53 9.24 -13.43
N ASN A 383 23.39 9.40 -14.10
CA ASN A 383 23.27 10.34 -15.23
C ASN A 383 22.69 11.70 -14.84
N GLY A 384 22.26 11.90 -13.59
CA GLY A 384 21.61 13.13 -13.13
C GLY A 384 20.33 13.48 -13.93
N LYS A 385 19.77 12.53 -14.65
CA LYS A 385 18.56 12.75 -15.44
C LYS A 385 17.34 12.78 -14.52
N LYS A 386 16.53 13.82 -14.65
CA LYS A 386 15.16 13.81 -14.10
C LYS A 386 14.38 12.71 -14.82
N THR A 387 13.89 11.74 -14.06
CA THR A 387 13.00 10.70 -14.60
C THR A 387 11.61 11.29 -14.88
N SER A 388 10.93 10.76 -15.88
CA SER A 388 9.48 10.98 -16.06
C SER A 388 8.65 10.12 -15.11
N ASN A 389 9.26 9.12 -14.48
CA ASN A 389 8.63 8.23 -13.54
C ASN A 389 8.54 8.90 -12.16
N ARG A 390 7.33 9.32 -11.78
CA ARG A 390 7.05 10.01 -10.50
C ARG A 390 7.52 9.21 -9.29
N ARG A 391 7.53 7.89 -9.37
CA ARG A 391 7.93 6.99 -8.29
C ARG A 391 9.39 7.17 -7.88
N PHE A 392 10.25 7.64 -8.78
CA PHE A 392 11.68 7.84 -8.53
C PHE A 392 12.05 9.30 -8.23
N TYR A 393 11.07 10.19 -7.98
CA TYR A 393 11.36 11.58 -7.59
C TYR A 393 12.08 11.69 -6.24
N ASP A 394 11.80 10.77 -5.33
CA ASP A 394 12.31 10.76 -3.95
C ASP A 394 13.54 9.86 -3.80
N ILE A 395 14.21 9.51 -4.92
CA ILE A 395 15.46 8.73 -4.86
C ILE A 395 16.49 9.52 -4.08
N ILE A 396 16.99 8.91 -3.01
CA ILE A 396 18.05 9.45 -2.18
C ILE A 396 19.37 9.31 -2.96
N HIS A 397 19.93 10.44 -3.41
CA HIS A 397 21.11 10.46 -4.28
C HIS A 397 22.36 9.82 -3.67
N ASP A 398 22.44 9.75 -2.34
CA ASP A 398 23.61 9.24 -1.59
C ASP A 398 23.51 7.75 -1.23
N GLU A 399 22.43 7.06 -1.64
CA GLU A 399 22.23 5.63 -1.34
C GLU A 399 23.00 4.72 -2.32
N ASP A 400 23.55 3.61 -1.82
CA ASP A 400 24.25 2.59 -2.62
C ASP A 400 23.29 1.58 -3.27
N TYR A 401 22.60 1.99 -4.33
CA TYR A 401 21.72 1.09 -5.10
C TYR A 401 22.48 -0.02 -5.82
N MET A 402 23.80 0.17 -6.09
CA MET A 402 24.63 -0.88 -6.67
C MET A 402 24.88 -2.01 -5.68
N GLY A 403 25.13 -1.67 -4.40
CA GLY A 403 25.20 -2.64 -3.31
C GLY A 403 23.89 -3.38 -3.11
N LEU A 404 22.76 -2.66 -3.19
CA LEU A 404 21.42 -3.26 -3.12
C LEU A 404 21.18 -4.23 -4.29
N LEU A 405 21.52 -3.86 -5.53
CA LEU A 405 21.41 -4.76 -6.68
C LEU A 405 22.23 -6.04 -6.47
N LYS A 406 23.47 -5.93 -6.02
CA LYS A 406 24.32 -7.10 -5.72
C LYS A 406 23.67 -7.99 -4.66
N ARG A 407 23.08 -7.41 -3.60
CA ARG A 407 22.36 -8.16 -2.56
C ARG A 407 21.13 -8.86 -3.12
N MET A 408 20.29 -8.17 -3.89
CA MET A 408 19.11 -8.75 -4.52
C MET A 408 19.46 -9.96 -5.41
N LEU A 409 20.55 -9.88 -6.16
CA LEU A 409 21.01 -10.98 -7.02
C LEU A 409 21.46 -12.23 -6.24
N THR A 410 21.78 -12.11 -4.93
CA THR A 410 22.06 -13.31 -4.09
C THR A 410 20.83 -14.18 -3.87
N HIS A 411 19.63 -13.61 -3.98
CA HIS A 411 18.35 -14.34 -3.91
C HIS A 411 18.00 -15.05 -5.23
N LYS A 412 18.87 -14.94 -6.26
CA LYS A 412 18.78 -15.63 -7.56
C LYS A 412 17.45 -15.34 -8.32
N PRO A 413 17.09 -14.07 -8.52
CA PRO A 413 15.93 -13.74 -9.35
C PRO A 413 16.10 -14.25 -10.77
N LYS A 414 14.99 -14.45 -11.49
CA LYS A 414 14.97 -14.80 -12.91
C LYS A 414 15.33 -13.58 -13.75
N ILE A 415 16.62 -13.36 -13.96
CA ILE A 415 17.15 -12.16 -14.63
C ILE A 415 16.83 -12.06 -16.14
N ASN A 416 16.39 -13.17 -16.75
CA ASN A 416 16.08 -13.26 -18.17
C ASN A 416 14.58 -13.08 -18.48
N ILE A 417 13.84 -12.45 -17.60
CA ILE A 417 12.42 -12.12 -17.81
C ILE A 417 12.32 -11.05 -18.91
N SER A 418 11.55 -11.34 -19.95
CA SER A 418 11.33 -10.42 -21.06
C SER A 418 10.14 -9.50 -20.80
N LYS A 419 10.30 -8.22 -21.10
CA LYS A 419 9.25 -7.20 -21.15
C LYS A 419 8.35 -7.36 -22.37
N LYS A 420 7.31 -6.53 -22.50
CA LYS A 420 6.37 -6.54 -23.65
C LYS A 420 7.05 -6.41 -25.01
N ASP A 421 8.18 -5.73 -25.09
CA ASP A 421 8.99 -5.57 -26.31
C ASP A 421 10.00 -6.70 -26.53
N GLY A 422 9.96 -7.76 -25.73
CA GLY A 422 10.89 -8.89 -25.78
C GLY A 422 12.25 -8.61 -25.14
N ARG A 423 12.49 -7.39 -24.63
CA ARG A 423 13.77 -6.99 -24.04
C ARG A 423 13.88 -7.41 -22.60
N THR A 424 15.06 -7.83 -22.20
CA THR A 424 15.43 -8.11 -20.81
C THR A 424 16.26 -6.96 -20.23
N VAL A 425 16.57 -6.99 -18.95
CA VAL A 425 17.34 -5.96 -18.24
C VAL A 425 18.66 -5.58 -18.91
N ILE A 426 19.32 -6.51 -19.64
CA ILE A 426 20.60 -6.22 -20.33
C ILE A 426 20.47 -5.12 -21.40
N TYR A 427 19.29 -5.00 -22.03
CA TYR A 427 19.04 -3.94 -23.03
C TYR A 427 19.00 -2.55 -22.39
N ASP A 428 18.58 -2.45 -21.12
CA ASP A 428 18.54 -1.18 -20.41
C ASP A 428 19.97 -0.69 -20.07
N VAL A 429 20.87 -1.62 -19.73
CA VAL A 429 22.22 -1.27 -19.28
C VAL A 429 23.25 -1.16 -20.39
N ILE A 430 23.04 -1.84 -21.53
CA ILE A 430 24.06 -1.98 -22.57
C ILE A 430 24.47 -0.64 -23.21
N ASN A 431 23.55 0.32 -23.28
CA ASN A 431 23.79 1.63 -23.87
C ASN A 431 24.32 2.65 -22.86
N PHE A 432 24.38 2.28 -21.55
CA PHE A 432 24.88 3.15 -20.51
C PHE A 432 26.36 2.93 -20.22
N ASN A 433 27.01 3.97 -19.78
CA ASN A 433 28.45 4.01 -19.61
C ASN A 433 28.92 3.46 -18.26
N ASN A 434 28.35 2.34 -17.84
CA ASN A 434 28.69 1.66 -16.59
C ASN A 434 28.97 0.17 -16.83
N LEU A 435 30.24 -0.16 -17.00
CA LEU A 435 30.69 -1.53 -17.19
C LEU A 435 30.45 -2.41 -15.95
N GLU A 436 30.37 -1.82 -14.75
CA GLU A 436 30.15 -2.57 -13.51
C GLU A 436 28.74 -3.19 -13.47
N ILE A 437 27.71 -2.42 -13.85
CA ILE A 437 26.34 -2.96 -13.94
C ILE A 437 26.27 -4.07 -14.99
N ILE A 438 26.82 -3.84 -16.20
CA ILE A 438 26.84 -4.83 -17.28
C ILE A 438 27.50 -6.12 -16.79
N LYS A 439 28.66 -5.99 -16.13
CA LYS A 439 29.39 -7.12 -15.55
C LYS A 439 28.57 -7.86 -14.48
N THR A 440 27.95 -7.12 -13.59
CA THR A 440 27.14 -7.67 -12.50
C THR A 440 25.97 -8.46 -13.05
N ILE A 441 25.23 -7.92 -14.01
CA ILE A 441 24.08 -8.55 -14.65
C ILE A 441 24.49 -9.84 -15.41
N LEU A 442 25.55 -9.77 -16.23
CA LEU A 442 26.03 -10.92 -17.02
C LEU A 442 26.61 -12.04 -16.12
N ASN A 443 27.34 -11.69 -15.06
CA ASN A 443 27.89 -12.69 -14.13
C ASN A 443 26.83 -13.39 -13.31
N ASN A 444 25.61 -12.83 -13.19
CA ASN A 444 24.48 -13.44 -12.50
C ASN A 444 23.54 -14.18 -13.46
N GLY A 445 24.01 -14.55 -14.66
CA GLY A 445 23.30 -15.46 -15.58
C GLY A 445 22.37 -14.78 -16.57
N CYS A 446 22.52 -13.46 -16.76
CA CYS A 446 21.80 -12.80 -17.84
C CYS A 446 22.29 -13.29 -19.20
N ASP A 447 21.36 -13.70 -20.07
CA ASP A 447 21.66 -14.16 -21.42
C ASP A 447 21.77 -12.94 -22.36
N ALA A 448 22.99 -12.72 -22.85
CA ALA A 448 23.29 -11.64 -23.80
C ALA A 448 22.77 -11.91 -25.25
N ASN A 449 22.10 -13.04 -25.49
CA ASN A 449 21.63 -13.46 -26.81
C ASN A 449 20.09 -13.48 -26.93
N ILE A 450 19.36 -13.12 -25.88
CA ILE A 450 17.90 -13.01 -25.95
C ILE A 450 17.54 -11.96 -27.01
N ARG A 451 16.57 -12.29 -27.87
CA ARG A 451 16.11 -11.42 -28.95
C ARG A 451 14.87 -10.63 -28.54
N ASP A 452 14.84 -9.37 -28.90
CA ASP A 452 13.63 -8.55 -28.78
C ASP A 452 12.62 -8.91 -29.90
N ILE A 453 11.46 -8.25 -29.91
CA ILE A 453 10.41 -8.50 -30.94
C ILE A 453 10.87 -8.21 -32.37
N ASN A 454 11.96 -7.44 -32.55
CA ASN A 454 12.57 -7.16 -33.86
C ASN A 454 13.65 -8.20 -34.23
N GLY A 455 13.87 -9.22 -33.39
CA GLY A 455 14.93 -10.19 -33.55
C GLY A 455 16.32 -9.64 -33.19
N ASP A 456 16.42 -8.43 -32.67
CA ASP A 456 17.68 -7.82 -32.29
C ASP A 456 18.18 -8.38 -30.97
N THR A 457 19.47 -8.68 -30.89
CA THR A 457 20.17 -9.01 -29.62
C THR A 457 20.70 -7.74 -28.94
N PRO A 458 21.09 -7.79 -27.68
CA PRO A 458 21.78 -6.66 -27.01
C PRO A 458 22.99 -6.15 -27.79
N LEU A 459 23.80 -7.05 -28.36
CA LEU A 459 24.94 -6.69 -29.20
C LEU A 459 24.49 -5.93 -30.45
N SER A 460 23.40 -6.37 -31.09
CA SER A 460 22.83 -5.73 -32.29
C SER A 460 22.36 -4.31 -31.96
N VAL A 461 21.65 -4.11 -30.84
CA VAL A 461 21.18 -2.79 -30.40
C VAL A 461 22.35 -1.88 -30.04
N LEU A 462 23.36 -2.38 -29.32
CA LEU A 462 24.56 -1.62 -28.98
C LEU A 462 25.26 -1.08 -30.26
N ILE A 463 25.35 -1.91 -31.32
CA ILE A 463 25.99 -1.50 -32.59
C ILE A 463 25.11 -0.47 -33.30
N ASP A 464 23.80 -0.70 -33.42
CA ASP A 464 22.89 0.23 -34.08
C ASP A 464 22.93 1.66 -33.49
N GLU A 465 23.07 1.78 -32.20
CA GLU A 465 23.21 3.08 -31.53
C GLU A 465 24.65 3.62 -31.59
N GLY A 466 25.62 2.75 -31.38
CA GLY A 466 27.03 3.13 -31.30
C GLY A 466 27.61 3.68 -32.60
N VAL A 467 27.20 3.13 -33.77
CA VAL A 467 27.67 3.58 -35.09
C VAL A 467 27.17 4.99 -35.47
N LYS A 468 26.17 5.51 -34.76
CA LYS A 468 25.64 6.88 -34.93
C LYS A 468 26.45 7.92 -34.13
N ILE A 469 27.27 7.48 -33.17
CA ILE A 469 28.03 8.35 -32.25
C ILE A 469 29.16 9.03 -33.02
N LYS A 470 29.20 10.38 -32.98
CA LYS A 470 30.22 11.21 -33.63
C LYS A 470 31.20 11.86 -32.67
N ARG A 471 30.82 12.00 -31.38
CA ARG A 471 31.65 12.64 -30.36
C ARG A 471 32.79 11.69 -29.96
N PRO A 472 34.06 12.12 -29.99
CA PRO A 472 35.21 11.23 -29.77
C PRO A 472 35.15 10.48 -28.43
N ARG A 473 34.86 11.16 -27.31
CA ARG A 473 34.78 10.54 -25.99
C ARG A 473 33.64 9.52 -25.87
N GLU A 474 32.46 9.83 -26.40
CA GLU A 474 31.31 8.91 -26.39
C GLU A 474 31.62 7.70 -27.29
N ARG A 475 32.33 7.90 -28.39
CA ARG A 475 32.79 6.86 -29.30
C ARG A 475 33.74 5.89 -28.63
N GLU A 476 34.73 6.39 -27.90
CA GLU A 476 35.68 5.59 -27.13
C GLU A 476 34.96 4.69 -26.14
N LEU A 477 34.03 5.26 -25.37
CA LEU A 477 33.22 4.55 -24.40
C LEU A 477 32.27 3.50 -25.03
N PHE A 478 31.78 3.75 -26.24
CA PHE A 478 31.04 2.76 -27.00
C PHE A 478 31.93 1.58 -27.40
N ILE A 479 33.13 1.83 -27.94
CA ILE A 479 34.07 0.78 -28.33
C ILE A 479 34.52 -0.04 -27.12
N GLU A 480 34.73 0.61 -25.96
CA GLU A 480 35.03 -0.09 -24.72
C GLU A 480 33.93 -1.07 -24.32
N ARG A 481 32.63 -0.65 -24.35
CA ARG A 481 31.48 -1.51 -24.08
C ARG A 481 31.37 -2.64 -25.10
N LEU A 482 31.56 -2.35 -26.38
CA LEU A 482 31.55 -3.36 -27.45
C LEU A 482 32.62 -4.43 -27.17
N VAL A 483 33.86 -4.04 -26.93
CA VAL A 483 34.99 -4.94 -26.63
C VAL A 483 34.70 -5.74 -25.36
N PHE A 484 34.10 -5.09 -24.34
CA PHE A 484 33.73 -5.77 -23.10
C PHE A 484 32.66 -6.83 -23.33
N LEU A 485 31.58 -6.49 -24.05
CA LEU A 485 30.48 -7.45 -24.36
C LEU A 485 31.01 -8.62 -25.19
N LEU A 486 31.91 -8.38 -26.12
CA LEU A 486 32.54 -9.42 -26.93
C LEU A 486 33.38 -10.42 -26.12
N LYS A 487 33.74 -10.16 -24.84
CA LYS A 487 34.39 -11.15 -23.96
C LYS A 487 33.44 -12.25 -23.49
N PHE A 488 32.14 -12.00 -23.52
CA PHE A 488 31.12 -12.98 -23.16
C PHE A 488 30.72 -13.85 -24.36
N ARG A 489 29.86 -14.85 -24.13
CA ARG A 489 29.34 -15.73 -25.18
C ARG A 489 28.22 -15.06 -25.98
N VAL A 490 28.57 -14.05 -26.74
CA VAL A 490 27.60 -13.36 -27.63
C VAL A 490 27.57 -14.03 -29.02
N ASP A 491 26.36 -14.21 -29.53
CA ASP A 491 26.14 -14.74 -30.89
C ASP A 491 26.19 -13.60 -31.93
N VAL A 492 27.31 -13.52 -32.65
CA VAL A 492 27.49 -12.53 -33.71
C VAL A 492 26.77 -12.94 -35.03
N ASN A 493 26.23 -14.16 -35.10
CA ASN A 493 25.50 -14.71 -36.25
C ASN A 493 23.99 -14.56 -36.13
N SER A 494 23.51 -14.07 -34.98
CA SER A 494 22.09 -13.81 -34.80
C SER A 494 21.57 -12.81 -35.82
N VAL A 495 20.36 -13.06 -36.34
CA VAL A 495 19.74 -12.22 -37.36
C VAL A 495 18.49 -11.53 -36.82
N ASP A 496 18.32 -10.28 -37.22
CA ASP A 496 17.09 -9.52 -36.99
C ASP A 496 15.95 -9.96 -37.91
N ILE A 497 14.76 -9.34 -37.78
CA ILE A 497 13.60 -9.62 -38.64
C ILE A 497 13.85 -9.33 -40.12
N GLN A 498 14.93 -8.62 -40.51
CA GLN A 498 15.35 -8.38 -41.88
C GLN A 498 16.39 -9.40 -42.37
N GLY A 499 16.76 -10.37 -41.56
CA GLY A 499 17.84 -11.34 -41.81
C GLY A 499 19.24 -10.74 -41.64
N LYS A 500 19.38 -9.56 -41.05
CA LYS A 500 20.68 -8.87 -40.92
C LYS A 500 21.38 -9.29 -39.65
N THR A 501 22.65 -9.66 -39.74
CA THR A 501 23.56 -9.85 -38.61
C THR A 501 24.18 -8.53 -38.17
N VAL A 502 24.87 -8.52 -37.02
CA VAL A 502 25.66 -7.39 -36.56
C VAL A 502 26.71 -6.91 -37.58
N PHE A 503 27.26 -7.81 -38.41
CA PHE A 503 28.15 -7.45 -39.49
C PHE A 503 27.44 -6.65 -40.61
N HIS A 504 26.26 -7.05 -40.99
CA HIS A 504 25.45 -6.29 -41.94
C HIS A 504 25.24 -4.84 -41.45
N LYS A 505 24.87 -4.69 -40.18
CA LYS A 505 24.62 -3.36 -39.57
C LYS A 505 25.87 -2.49 -39.51
N ALA A 506 27.00 -3.05 -39.06
CA ALA A 506 28.29 -2.33 -39.01
C ALA A 506 28.77 -1.89 -40.41
N ILE A 507 28.60 -2.74 -41.43
CA ILE A 507 29.00 -2.44 -42.80
C ILE A 507 28.09 -1.39 -43.44
N ILE A 508 26.79 -1.48 -43.26
CA ILE A 508 25.82 -0.47 -43.73
C ILE A 508 26.15 0.90 -43.13
N ALA A 509 26.54 0.95 -41.85
CA ALA A 509 27.00 2.16 -41.20
C ALA A 509 28.37 2.64 -41.68
N ASN A 510 29.12 1.80 -42.43
CA ASN A 510 30.48 2.04 -42.90
C ASN A 510 31.50 2.21 -41.74
N ASP A 511 31.37 1.42 -40.70
CA ASP A 511 32.16 1.50 -39.47
C ASP A 511 33.28 0.44 -39.47
N LEU A 512 34.45 0.82 -39.98
CA LEU A 512 35.61 -0.06 -40.09
C LEU A 512 36.07 -0.59 -38.73
N GLU A 513 36.10 0.28 -37.72
CA GLU A 513 36.57 -0.07 -36.36
C GLU A 513 35.68 -1.13 -35.72
N VAL A 514 34.36 -0.98 -35.84
CA VAL A 514 33.38 -1.98 -35.34
C VAL A 514 33.54 -3.30 -36.05
N VAL A 515 33.70 -3.29 -37.39
CA VAL A 515 33.95 -4.50 -38.19
C VAL A 515 35.22 -5.22 -37.72
N GLU A 516 36.32 -4.50 -37.47
CA GLU A 516 37.57 -5.08 -36.98
C GLU A 516 37.39 -5.74 -35.60
N LYS A 517 36.64 -5.11 -34.69
CA LYS A 517 36.34 -5.72 -33.37
C LYS A 517 35.47 -6.95 -33.48
N LEU A 518 34.47 -6.93 -34.35
CA LEU A 518 33.59 -8.09 -34.58
C LEU A 518 34.35 -9.28 -35.18
N LEU A 519 35.30 -9.05 -36.07
CA LEU A 519 36.13 -10.10 -36.66
C LEU A 519 37.01 -10.85 -35.66
N THR A 520 37.14 -10.37 -34.42
CA THR A 520 37.80 -11.14 -33.36
C THR A 520 36.99 -12.38 -32.92
N LYS A 521 35.72 -12.48 -33.36
CA LYS A 521 34.83 -13.60 -33.09
C LYS A 521 34.70 -14.48 -34.32
N LYS A 522 34.43 -15.77 -34.10
CA LYS A 522 34.14 -16.71 -35.20
C LYS A 522 32.75 -16.41 -35.75
N ALA A 523 32.71 -15.65 -36.84
CA ALA A 523 31.48 -15.25 -37.52
C ALA A 523 31.31 -15.99 -38.86
N ASP A 524 30.08 -16.33 -39.19
CA ASP A 524 29.71 -16.72 -40.53
C ASP A 524 29.37 -15.46 -41.35
N LEU A 525 30.32 -15.01 -42.17
CA LEU A 525 30.20 -13.81 -43.00
C LEU A 525 29.29 -14.02 -44.24
N ASN A 526 28.80 -15.24 -44.44
CA ASN A 526 28.00 -15.64 -45.63
C ASN A 526 26.51 -15.76 -45.32
N ILE A 527 26.08 -15.43 -44.12
CA ILE A 527 24.66 -15.34 -43.77
C ILE A 527 23.99 -14.30 -44.68
N LYS A 528 22.83 -14.70 -45.27
CA LYS A 528 22.06 -13.87 -46.18
C LYS A 528 20.93 -13.13 -45.50
N ASP A 529 20.78 -11.85 -45.81
CA ASP A 529 19.61 -11.07 -45.42
C ASP A 529 18.35 -11.49 -46.22
N LYS A 530 17.20 -10.89 -45.94
CA LYS A 530 15.94 -11.19 -46.65
C LYS A 530 15.98 -10.92 -48.16
N GLN A 531 16.97 -10.20 -48.65
CA GLN A 531 17.23 -9.98 -50.08
C GLN A 531 18.25 -10.97 -50.65
N GLY A 532 18.74 -11.90 -49.83
CA GLY A 532 19.80 -12.84 -50.23
C GLY A 532 21.20 -12.25 -50.23
N ARG A 533 21.39 -11.06 -49.63
CA ARG A 533 22.68 -10.35 -49.61
C ARG A 533 23.49 -10.77 -48.39
N THR A 534 24.75 -11.09 -48.59
CA THR A 534 25.72 -11.33 -47.52
C THR A 534 26.28 -10.00 -47.01
N ALA A 535 26.99 -10.04 -45.88
CA ALA A 535 27.70 -8.89 -45.33
C ALA A 535 28.59 -8.20 -46.41
N LEU A 536 29.27 -8.96 -47.27
CA LEU A 536 30.11 -8.43 -48.33
C LEU A 536 29.32 -7.61 -49.38
N HIS A 537 28.09 -7.98 -49.71
CA HIS A 537 27.22 -7.21 -50.63
C HIS A 537 26.96 -5.79 -50.14
N HIS A 538 26.86 -5.58 -48.81
CA HIS A 538 26.56 -4.27 -48.26
C HIS A 538 27.72 -3.27 -48.34
N THR A 539 28.96 -3.71 -48.71
CA THR A 539 30.08 -2.79 -48.99
C THR A 539 29.85 -1.96 -50.25
N GLN A 540 28.91 -2.34 -51.13
CA GLN A 540 28.53 -1.59 -52.34
C GLN A 540 28.03 -0.16 -52.05
N TRP A 541 27.28 0.06 -50.97
CA TRP A 541 26.56 1.32 -50.75
C TRP A 541 27.49 2.56 -50.65
N LYS A 542 28.71 2.37 -50.22
CA LYS A 542 29.71 3.45 -50.13
C LYS A 542 31.02 3.11 -50.81
N GLY A 543 31.04 2.02 -51.61
CA GLY A 543 32.24 1.54 -52.27
C GLY A 543 33.37 1.24 -51.33
N ASN A 544 33.06 0.73 -50.08
CA ASN A 544 34.08 0.57 -49.06
C ASN A 544 34.98 -0.64 -49.26
N TYR A 545 35.99 -0.43 -50.08
CA TYR A 545 36.96 -1.47 -50.42
C TYR A 545 37.81 -1.90 -49.20
N LYS A 546 38.02 -1.06 -48.20
CA LYS A 546 38.78 -1.41 -46.97
C LYS A 546 38.07 -2.46 -46.17
N ILE A 547 36.74 -2.28 -45.92
CA ILE A 547 35.90 -3.29 -45.27
C ILE A 547 35.80 -4.54 -46.09
N ALA A 548 35.61 -4.41 -47.41
CA ALA A 548 35.55 -5.58 -48.33
C ALA A 548 36.80 -6.43 -48.22
N ARG A 549 38.01 -5.79 -48.24
CA ARG A 549 39.29 -6.48 -48.10
C ARG A 549 39.40 -7.26 -46.79
N LEU A 550 38.97 -6.67 -45.69
CA LEU A 550 38.97 -7.33 -44.37
C LEU A 550 38.02 -8.56 -44.37
N LEU A 551 36.80 -8.42 -44.89
CA LEU A 551 35.83 -9.51 -44.95
C LEU A 551 36.33 -10.67 -45.78
N ILE A 552 36.94 -10.37 -46.96
CA ILE A 552 37.51 -11.38 -47.86
C ILE A 552 38.65 -12.11 -47.18
N ALA A 553 39.57 -11.37 -46.54
CA ALA A 553 40.67 -11.95 -45.77
C ALA A 553 40.19 -12.84 -44.60
N ALA A 554 39.01 -12.55 -44.07
CA ALA A 554 38.35 -13.33 -43.03
C ALA A 554 37.48 -14.50 -43.56
N GLY A 555 37.46 -14.72 -44.89
CA GLY A 555 36.78 -15.88 -45.50
C GLY A 555 35.38 -15.62 -46.05
N ALA A 556 34.99 -14.35 -46.27
CA ALA A 556 33.73 -14.05 -46.92
C ALA A 556 33.76 -14.52 -48.39
N LYS A 557 32.71 -15.23 -48.82
CA LYS A 557 32.57 -15.69 -50.20
C LYS A 557 32.25 -14.51 -51.13
N MET A 558 33.00 -14.39 -52.19
CA MET A 558 32.91 -13.25 -53.11
C MET A 558 31.93 -13.48 -54.28
N ASP A 559 31.61 -14.74 -54.60
CA ASP A 559 30.80 -15.18 -55.74
C ASP A 559 29.36 -15.53 -55.38
N GLU A 560 28.97 -15.40 -54.13
CA GLU A 560 27.59 -15.64 -53.67
C GLU A 560 26.63 -14.65 -54.35
N PRO A 561 25.59 -15.11 -55.08
CA PRO A 561 24.58 -14.21 -55.61
C PRO A 561 23.51 -13.90 -54.55
N ASP A 562 22.94 -12.70 -54.63
CA ASP A 562 21.70 -12.37 -53.94
C ASP A 562 20.48 -13.04 -54.62
N TYR A 563 19.27 -12.87 -54.06
CA TYR A 563 18.05 -13.47 -54.66
C TYR A 563 17.68 -12.88 -56.03
N ALA A 564 18.21 -11.72 -56.39
CA ALA A 564 18.10 -11.15 -57.71
C ALA A 564 19.20 -11.69 -58.65
N GLY A 565 20.14 -12.53 -58.15
CA GLY A 565 21.23 -13.15 -58.91
C GLY A 565 22.42 -12.21 -59.13
N PHE A 566 22.55 -11.11 -58.36
CA PHE A 566 23.69 -10.20 -58.42
C PHE A 566 24.74 -10.57 -57.36
N THR A 567 25.99 -10.61 -57.77
CA THR A 567 27.14 -10.69 -56.88
C THR A 567 27.61 -9.29 -56.49
N ILE A 568 28.47 -9.19 -55.46
CA ILE A 568 29.08 -7.92 -55.06
C ILE A 568 29.86 -7.25 -56.23
N LEU A 569 30.48 -8.02 -57.09
CA LEU A 569 31.18 -7.49 -58.26
C LEU A 569 30.21 -6.83 -59.25
N ASN A 570 29.04 -7.42 -59.49
CA ASN A 570 28.00 -6.82 -60.34
C ASN A 570 27.56 -5.46 -59.80
N TYR A 571 27.30 -5.38 -58.48
CA TYR A 571 26.92 -4.11 -57.83
C TYR A 571 28.04 -3.07 -57.89
N ALA A 572 29.28 -3.47 -57.59
CA ALA A 572 30.42 -2.56 -57.61
C ALA A 572 30.65 -1.97 -59.03
N ALA A 573 30.46 -2.78 -60.06
CA ALA A 573 30.57 -2.34 -61.45
C ALA A 573 29.41 -1.41 -61.87
N ILE A 574 28.16 -1.74 -61.54
CA ILE A 574 26.98 -0.91 -61.84
C ILE A 574 27.09 0.47 -61.16
N LEU A 575 27.54 0.51 -59.90
CA LEU A 575 27.67 1.73 -59.13
C LEU A 575 28.97 2.51 -59.40
N GLY A 576 29.86 1.96 -60.27
CA GLY A 576 31.13 2.61 -60.65
C GLY A 576 32.18 2.67 -59.54
N HIS A 577 32.14 1.78 -58.55
CA HIS A 577 33.10 1.75 -57.43
C HIS A 577 34.43 1.11 -57.78
N VAL A 578 35.27 1.84 -58.51
CA VAL A 578 36.56 1.37 -59.07
C VAL A 578 37.42 0.64 -58.07
N ASN A 579 37.67 1.25 -56.86
CA ASN A 579 38.54 0.63 -55.85
C ASN A 579 37.97 -0.69 -55.33
N LEU A 580 36.64 -0.81 -55.21
CA LEU A 580 36.00 -2.04 -54.78
C LEU A 580 36.12 -3.11 -55.87
N VAL A 581 35.89 -2.76 -57.14
CA VAL A 581 36.09 -3.67 -58.28
C VAL A 581 37.54 -4.18 -58.30
N VAL A 582 38.51 -3.31 -58.16
CA VAL A 582 39.93 -3.67 -58.09
C VAL A 582 40.24 -4.67 -56.98
N VAL A 583 39.75 -4.40 -55.78
CA VAL A 583 39.96 -5.31 -54.62
C VAL A 583 39.33 -6.67 -54.86
N LEU A 584 38.11 -6.72 -55.37
CA LEU A 584 37.41 -7.97 -55.64
C LEU A 584 38.16 -8.81 -56.71
N ILE A 585 38.57 -8.19 -57.80
CA ILE A 585 39.33 -8.88 -58.87
C ILE A 585 40.68 -9.36 -58.37
N ALA A 586 41.43 -8.51 -57.67
CA ALA A 586 42.72 -8.86 -57.08
C ALA A 586 42.64 -10.01 -56.07
N SER A 587 41.47 -10.17 -55.42
CA SER A 587 41.20 -11.24 -54.46
C SER A 587 40.73 -12.55 -55.13
N GLY A 588 40.69 -12.61 -56.50
CA GLY A 588 40.40 -13.86 -57.24
C GLY A 588 38.91 -14.08 -57.56
N VAL A 589 38.11 -13.02 -57.61
CA VAL A 589 36.72 -13.16 -58.13
C VAL A 589 36.77 -13.53 -59.61
N LEU A 590 36.49 -14.77 -59.90
CA LEU A 590 36.35 -15.23 -61.28
C LEU A 590 35.05 -14.65 -61.83
N MET A 591 35.16 -13.95 -62.96
CA MET A 591 34.01 -13.37 -63.65
C MET A 591 33.15 -14.43 -64.39
N TYR A 592 33.05 -15.62 -63.79
CA TYR A 592 32.33 -16.72 -64.39
C TYR A 592 30.88 -16.72 -63.98
N ASN A 593 30.05 -16.02 -64.82
CA ASN A 593 28.63 -16.37 -64.90
C ASN A 593 28.12 -15.96 -66.30
N LYS A 594 27.70 -16.96 -67.10
CA LYS A 594 27.11 -16.83 -68.43
C LYS A 594 25.76 -16.09 -68.45
N ASN A 595 25.41 -15.31 -67.50
CA ASN A 595 24.13 -14.62 -67.38
C ASN A 595 24.19 -13.19 -67.91
N LYS A 596 23.04 -12.68 -68.45
CA LYS A 596 22.84 -11.27 -68.85
C LYS A 596 23.33 -10.23 -67.86
N LYS A 597 23.49 -10.61 -66.61
CA LYS A 597 24.00 -9.77 -65.45
C LYS A 597 25.51 -9.58 -65.51
N SER A 598 26.27 -10.47 -66.11
CA SER A 598 27.69 -10.26 -66.37
C SER A 598 27.93 -9.14 -67.40
N GLN A 599 26.88 -8.75 -68.10
CA GLN A 599 26.94 -7.68 -69.13
C GLN A 599 27.24 -6.29 -68.43
N ALA A 600 26.74 -6.06 -67.20
CA ALA A 600 27.05 -4.82 -66.46
C ALA A 600 28.55 -4.71 -66.12
N VAL A 601 29.18 -5.83 -65.77
CA VAL A 601 30.62 -5.89 -65.52
C VAL A 601 31.40 -5.71 -66.83
N LYS A 602 30.98 -6.37 -67.97
CA LYS A 602 31.56 -6.20 -69.28
C LYS A 602 31.46 -4.75 -69.76
N ASN A 603 30.30 -4.11 -69.61
CA ASN A 603 30.12 -2.70 -69.95
C ASN A 603 31.00 -1.77 -69.12
N PHE A 604 31.11 -2.01 -67.78
CA PHE A 604 32.01 -1.24 -66.91
C PHE A 604 33.43 -1.25 -67.38
N PHE A 605 33.94 -2.40 -67.79
CA PHE A 605 35.30 -2.52 -68.30
C PHE A 605 35.45 -1.97 -69.72
N ARG A 606 34.45 -2.16 -70.60
CA ARG A 606 34.49 -1.62 -72.01
C ARG A 606 34.53 -0.08 -71.98
N GLU A 607 33.74 0.53 -71.12
CA GLU A 607 33.71 2.00 -70.96
C GLU A 607 35.02 2.59 -70.42
N ARG A 608 35.84 1.75 -69.81
CA ARG A 608 37.12 2.17 -69.17
C ARG A 608 38.34 1.54 -69.82
N GLU A 609 38.19 0.91 -70.96
CA GLU A 609 39.23 0.14 -71.58
C GLU A 609 40.51 0.93 -71.86
N ALA A 610 40.42 2.18 -72.28
CA ALA A 610 41.57 3.04 -72.59
C ALA A 610 42.43 3.44 -71.31
N ASN A 611 41.87 3.30 -70.13
CA ASN A 611 42.53 3.66 -68.85
C ASN A 611 42.63 2.49 -67.86
N LEU A 612 42.27 1.27 -68.29
CA LEU A 612 42.15 0.12 -67.37
C LEU A 612 43.50 -0.20 -66.68
N ASP A 613 44.60 -0.15 -67.43
CA ASP A 613 45.93 -0.42 -66.88
C ASP A 613 46.39 0.62 -65.90
N LYS A 614 46.07 1.91 -66.08
CA LYS A 614 46.36 3.00 -65.10
C LYS A 614 45.50 2.90 -63.89
N LEU A 615 44.22 2.56 -64.04
CA LEU A 615 43.27 2.40 -62.94
C LEU A 615 43.65 1.24 -62.01
N LEU A 616 44.11 0.12 -62.57
CA LEU A 616 44.49 -1.08 -61.85
C LEU A 616 45.90 -0.96 -61.20
N GLN A 617 46.82 -0.27 -61.88
CA GLN A 617 48.21 -0.09 -61.37
C GLN A 617 48.36 1.03 -60.34
N GLY A 618 47.56 2.09 -60.42
CA GLY A 618 47.68 3.28 -59.58
C GLY A 618 47.32 3.08 -58.09
N ASN A 619 46.54 2.04 -57.74
CA ASN A 619 45.98 1.85 -56.39
C ASN A 619 46.52 0.65 -55.62
N ILE A 620 47.61 -0.04 -56.09
CA ILE A 620 48.13 -1.27 -55.47
C ILE A 620 49.65 -1.18 -55.28
N THR A 621 50.06 -1.28 -54.03
CA THR A 621 51.46 -1.15 -53.63
C THR A 621 52.26 -2.46 -53.64
N GLU A 622 51.61 -3.63 -53.67
CA GLU A 622 52.27 -4.94 -53.61
C GLU A 622 52.50 -5.58 -54.99
N ALA A 623 53.77 -5.96 -55.28
CA ALA A 623 54.20 -6.49 -56.59
C ALA A 623 53.47 -7.78 -57.01
N LYS A 624 53.20 -8.75 -56.11
CA LYS A 624 52.46 -9.99 -56.39
C LYS A 624 51.02 -9.72 -56.81
N MET A 625 50.39 -8.71 -56.24
CA MET A 625 49.03 -8.31 -56.57
C MET A 625 48.95 -7.63 -57.94
N ARG A 626 49.99 -6.91 -58.35
CA ARG A 626 50.09 -6.28 -59.68
C ARG A 626 50.14 -7.34 -60.82
N ASP A 627 50.86 -8.42 -60.60
CA ASP A 627 50.98 -9.49 -61.63
C ASP A 627 49.70 -10.33 -61.79
N SER A 628 49.03 -10.62 -60.65
CA SER A 628 47.71 -11.24 -60.66
C SER A 628 46.68 -10.37 -61.41
N ILE A 629 46.73 -9.05 -61.15
CA ILE A 629 45.84 -8.09 -61.79
C ILE A 629 46.13 -7.97 -63.28
N LYS A 630 47.39 -7.95 -63.70
CA LYS A 630 47.74 -7.97 -65.17
C LYS A 630 47.19 -9.19 -65.85
N GLN A 631 47.25 -10.36 -65.25
CA GLN A 631 46.77 -11.59 -65.81
C GLN A 631 45.22 -11.60 -65.93
N VAL A 632 44.52 -11.09 -64.91
CA VAL A 632 43.08 -10.91 -64.87
C VAL A 632 42.61 -9.90 -65.95
N VAL A 633 43.34 -8.77 -66.07
CA VAL A 633 43.09 -7.75 -67.10
C VAL A 633 43.30 -8.30 -68.50
N THR A 634 44.34 -9.12 -68.72
CA THR A 634 44.59 -9.76 -70.04
C THR A 634 43.50 -10.75 -70.41
N ASN A 635 43.05 -11.55 -69.47
CA ASN A 635 41.92 -12.49 -69.67
C ASN A 635 40.59 -11.74 -69.89
N LEU A 636 40.37 -10.66 -69.18
CA LEU A 636 39.20 -9.79 -69.36
C LEU A 636 39.16 -9.10 -70.68
N LYS A 637 40.32 -8.61 -71.21
CA LYS A 637 40.40 -8.03 -72.50
C LYS A 637 40.10 -9.07 -73.62
N LYS A 638 40.47 -10.33 -73.37
CA LYS A 638 40.16 -11.43 -74.27
C LYS A 638 38.67 -11.78 -74.30
N GLU A 639 38.05 -11.84 -73.15
CA GLU A 639 36.59 -12.10 -73.00
C GLU A 639 35.68 -10.94 -73.43
N ILE A 640 36.19 -9.69 -73.39
CA ILE A 640 35.44 -8.50 -73.83
C ILE A 640 35.44 -8.41 -75.39
N ASN A 641 36.50 -8.95 -76.07
CA ASN A 641 36.66 -8.93 -77.47
C ASN A 641 36.07 -10.19 -78.16
N GLU A 642 35.75 -11.22 -77.41
CA GLU A 642 34.94 -12.36 -77.80
C GLU A 642 33.44 -12.08 -77.53
#